data_3b254d3c8ff96117ff51c01ba646b762
#
_entry.id   3b254d3c8ff96117ff51c01ba646b762
#
_cell.length_a   1.000
_cell.length_b   1.000
_cell.length_c   1.000
_cell.angle_alpha   90.00
_cell.angle_beta   90.00
_cell.angle_gamma   90.00
#
_symmetry.space_group_name_H-M   'P 1'
#
loop_
_entity.id
_entity.type
_entity.pdbx_description
1 polymer ?
#
loop_
_entity_poly.entity_id
_entity_poly.type
_entity_poly.pdbx_seq_one_letter_code
_entity_poly.pdbx_strand_id
1 'polypeptide(L)'
;MKKISVLLMGLLLPMFAAAQTVKSPDGNVSLTFSLTGNGQPTYEMSYKGKTVCKPSHLGLELAKDKHASKGMEETDLMDGFTETGSKTSTFDETWKPVWGETSTIRNHYNELEVNLNQASSNRNITIRFRVYDYGMGLRYEFPQQESLNYFVIQEEHTQFAMAGDHTAYWIPGDYDTQEYEYNITPLTGIRPIIAANREKYKSNSSTTVFSDTGVQTSLQLKTKDGLYINIHEAACLDYPTMHLNLDEKNLVLESWLTPDAVGRKGFIQTPFNTPWRTVLVSDDARDMLSCKLTLNLNEPCKIEDTSWIHPTKYCGVWWNMIVGTKTWSYTNDLPSVRLGVTDYSKCKPNGAHGATNEEVKRYIDFAAKNGLQEVLVEGWNEGWEDWFGHQKLDVFDFVTPYPDFDIKMLNDYAHSKGVKLMMHHETSSAALNYERHLENAFNLMNKYGYDAVKTGYVGDIIPRGEYHYSQLMNNHYQRVVETAAKHHIMVNAHEATRPTGICRTWPNLVGNESARGTEYEAFGGSVPYHTVMLPFTRLQGGPMDYTPGIFETKLSEWSNNQSYVHSTLCGQLSLYLVMYSPLQMAADLPEHYEKYDDAFQFIRDVACDWDDSKYLEAEPAKYITVARKAKGTNNWFVGGKTDAARTSVVKLDFLDKGKKYDCAIYQDGKNADYEKNPKSYQIIHKTVKKGDVLKIKEARGGGFAISLLAK
;
A
#
# COMPACT_ATOMS: atom_id res chain seq x y z
N MET A 1 -84.21 -18.84 -2.58
CA MET A 1 -83.23 -17.79 -2.75
C MET A 1 -81.85 -18.39 -2.46
N LYS A 2 -81.07 -18.68 -3.49
CA LYS A 2 -79.72 -19.25 -3.38
C LYS A 2 -78.74 -18.08 -3.30
N LYS A 3 -77.93 -17.99 -2.21
CA LYS A 3 -76.87 -17.06 -2.08
C LYS A 3 -75.65 -17.58 -2.85
N ILE A 4 -75.19 -16.83 -3.84
CA ILE A 4 -73.98 -17.09 -4.58
C ILE A 4 -72.84 -16.28 -3.79
N SER A 5 -71.93 -17.02 -3.18
CA SER A 5 -70.68 -16.43 -2.61
C SER A 5 -69.65 -16.38 -3.74
N VAL A 6 -69.31 -15.18 -4.16
CA VAL A 6 -68.18 -14.93 -5.08
C VAL A 6 -66.90 -14.93 -4.24
N LEU A 7 -66.04 -15.92 -4.42
CA LEU A 7 -64.68 -15.99 -3.87
C LEU A 7 -63.76 -15.14 -4.76
N LEU A 8 -63.39 -13.98 -4.28
CA LEU A 8 -62.35 -13.16 -4.94
C LEU A 8 -60.97 -13.78 -4.64
N MET A 9 -60.47 -14.53 -5.58
CA MET A 9 -59.12 -15.07 -5.55
C MET A 9 -58.16 -13.95 -5.99
N GLY A 10 -57.55 -13.25 -5.04
CA GLY A 10 -56.52 -12.26 -5.31
C GLY A 10 -55.26 -12.96 -5.89
N LEU A 11 -55.00 -12.77 -7.17
CA LEU A 11 -53.69 -13.10 -7.76
C LEU A 11 -52.63 -12.18 -7.13
N LEU A 12 -51.88 -12.68 -6.17
CA LEU A 12 -50.59 -12.10 -5.81
C LEU A 12 -49.61 -12.38 -6.98
N LEU A 13 -49.51 -11.45 -7.90
CA LEU A 13 -48.38 -11.40 -8.83
C LEU A 13 -47.10 -11.17 -8.01
N PRO A 14 -46.08 -12.00 -8.18
CA PRO A 14 -44.78 -11.69 -7.57
C PRO A 14 -44.29 -10.37 -8.16
N MET A 15 -44.21 -9.33 -7.35
CA MET A 15 -43.48 -8.12 -7.70
C MET A 15 -42.00 -8.52 -7.78
N PHE A 16 -41.49 -8.81 -8.97
CA PHE A 16 -40.06 -8.81 -9.21
C PHE A 16 -39.60 -7.38 -8.98
N ALA A 17 -38.69 -7.15 -8.01
CA ALA A 17 -38.03 -5.88 -7.85
C ALA A 17 -37.33 -5.53 -9.19
N ALA A 18 -37.63 -4.35 -9.74
CA ALA A 18 -37.03 -3.93 -11.01
C ALA A 18 -35.52 -3.76 -10.79
N ALA A 19 -34.70 -4.27 -11.68
CA ALA A 19 -33.26 -4.08 -11.64
C ALA A 19 -32.91 -2.58 -11.68
N GLN A 20 -32.03 -2.13 -10.79
CA GLN A 20 -31.58 -0.74 -10.68
C GLN A 20 -30.26 -0.59 -11.42
N THR A 21 -30.21 0.29 -12.42
CA THR A 21 -28.97 0.53 -13.20
C THR A 21 -28.45 1.95 -12.97
N VAL A 22 -27.16 2.06 -12.69
CA VAL A 22 -26.42 3.30 -12.63
C VAL A 22 -25.22 3.24 -13.58
N LYS A 23 -24.93 4.37 -14.26
CA LYS A 23 -23.78 4.50 -15.17
C LYS A 23 -22.79 5.52 -14.64
N SER A 24 -21.52 5.38 -15.04
CA SER A 24 -20.51 6.44 -14.84
C SER A 24 -20.95 7.76 -15.52
N PRO A 25 -20.34 8.89 -15.10
CA PRO A 25 -20.63 10.19 -15.73
C PRO A 25 -20.41 10.21 -17.24
N ASP A 26 -19.39 9.51 -17.76
CA ASP A 26 -19.12 9.36 -19.20
C ASP A 26 -19.94 8.24 -19.87
N GLY A 27 -20.66 7.44 -19.09
CA GLY A 27 -21.51 6.35 -19.57
C GLY A 27 -20.79 5.06 -19.94
N ASN A 28 -19.46 4.98 -19.78
CA ASN A 28 -18.68 3.81 -20.18
C ASN A 28 -18.78 2.64 -19.18
N VAL A 29 -18.86 2.92 -17.87
CA VAL A 29 -19.12 1.94 -16.83
C VAL A 29 -20.62 1.85 -16.60
N SER A 30 -21.18 0.65 -16.58
CA SER A 30 -22.57 0.39 -16.23
C SER A 30 -22.62 -0.67 -15.14
N LEU A 31 -23.35 -0.39 -14.06
CA LEU A 31 -23.60 -1.29 -12.95
C LEU A 31 -25.09 -1.49 -12.78
N THR A 32 -25.51 -2.73 -12.64
CA THR A 32 -26.91 -3.10 -12.40
C THR A 32 -27.00 -3.88 -11.09
N PHE A 33 -27.84 -3.42 -10.18
CA PHE A 33 -28.21 -4.12 -8.94
C PHE A 33 -29.54 -4.83 -9.13
N SER A 34 -29.69 -6.02 -8.53
CA SER A 34 -30.94 -6.77 -8.49
C SER A 34 -31.03 -7.66 -7.26
N LEU A 35 -32.23 -8.12 -6.93
CA LEU A 35 -32.48 -9.19 -5.96
C LEU A 35 -32.83 -10.47 -6.70
N THR A 36 -32.28 -11.59 -6.26
CA THR A 36 -32.67 -12.92 -6.74
C THR A 36 -34.09 -13.28 -6.24
N GLY A 37 -34.67 -14.39 -6.73
CA GLY A 37 -36.00 -14.81 -6.32
C GLY A 37 -36.19 -15.13 -4.84
N ASN A 38 -35.10 -15.41 -4.10
CA ASN A 38 -35.08 -15.58 -2.65
C ASN A 38 -34.62 -14.30 -1.91
N GLY A 39 -34.48 -13.17 -2.63
CA GLY A 39 -34.08 -11.89 -2.00
C GLY A 39 -32.60 -11.75 -1.69
N GLN A 40 -31.70 -12.48 -2.38
CA GLN A 40 -30.26 -12.27 -2.26
C GLN A 40 -29.81 -11.08 -3.11
N PRO A 41 -29.08 -10.11 -2.54
CA PRO A 41 -28.53 -8.98 -3.28
C PRO A 41 -27.47 -9.44 -4.28
N THR A 42 -27.52 -8.86 -5.49
CA THR A 42 -26.66 -9.23 -6.63
C THR A 42 -26.33 -7.98 -7.43
N TYR A 43 -25.12 -7.91 -7.98
CA TYR A 43 -24.74 -6.87 -8.93
C TYR A 43 -24.01 -7.45 -10.13
N GLU A 44 -24.04 -6.73 -11.24
CA GLU A 44 -23.20 -6.98 -12.41
C GLU A 44 -22.60 -5.68 -12.92
N MET A 45 -21.44 -5.77 -13.59
CA MET A 45 -20.71 -4.59 -14.08
C MET A 45 -20.18 -4.81 -15.49
N SER A 46 -20.28 -3.78 -16.34
CA SER A 46 -19.70 -3.75 -17.68
C SER A 46 -18.95 -2.46 -17.94
N TYR A 47 -17.98 -2.52 -18.87
CA TYR A 47 -17.20 -1.37 -19.35
C TYR A 47 -17.22 -1.33 -20.88
N LYS A 48 -17.72 -0.22 -21.46
CA LYS A 48 -17.90 -0.06 -22.93
C LYS A 48 -18.61 -1.26 -23.56
N GLY A 49 -19.61 -1.81 -22.85
CA GLY A 49 -20.39 -2.97 -23.27
C GLY A 49 -19.72 -4.33 -23.09
N LYS A 50 -18.49 -4.41 -22.60
CA LYS A 50 -17.83 -5.66 -22.23
C LYS A 50 -18.10 -6.01 -20.77
N THR A 51 -18.39 -7.27 -20.48
CA THR A 51 -18.62 -7.74 -19.10
C THR A 51 -17.33 -7.71 -18.29
N VAL A 52 -17.37 -7.02 -17.15
CA VAL A 52 -16.29 -6.97 -16.13
C VAL A 52 -16.59 -7.97 -15.02
N CYS A 53 -17.74 -7.82 -14.36
CA CYS A 53 -18.27 -8.78 -13.40
C CYS A 53 -19.60 -9.31 -13.90
N LYS A 54 -19.73 -10.63 -13.98
CA LYS A 54 -21.02 -11.33 -14.15
C LYS A 54 -21.86 -11.13 -12.89
N PRO A 55 -23.14 -11.53 -12.85
CA PRO A 55 -23.92 -11.49 -11.61
C PRO A 55 -23.14 -12.06 -10.42
N SER A 56 -22.90 -11.20 -9.45
CA SER A 56 -22.06 -11.41 -8.28
C SER A 56 -22.89 -11.19 -7.03
N HIS A 57 -22.90 -12.16 -6.12
CA HIS A 57 -23.70 -12.11 -4.90
C HIS A 57 -23.04 -11.19 -3.86
N LEU A 58 -23.89 -10.62 -2.99
CA LEU A 58 -23.52 -9.82 -1.85
C LEU A 58 -24.20 -10.38 -0.60
N GLY A 59 -23.54 -10.27 0.55
CA GLY A 59 -24.09 -10.69 1.82
C GLY A 59 -23.05 -10.82 2.93
N LEU A 60 -23.52 -11.07 4.13
CA LEU A 60 -22.71 -11.22 5.33
C LEU A 60 -23.21 -12.42 6.15
N GLU A 61 -22.33 -13.33 6.46
CA GLU A 61 -22.53 -14.37 7.45
C GLU A 61 -22.22 -13.80 8.84
N LEU A 62 -23.15 -13.93 9.77
CA LEU A 62 -23.00 -13.44 11.13
C LEU A 62 -22.62 -14.57 12.09
N ALA A 63 -21.84 -14.26 13.11
CA ALA A 63 -21.60 -15.19 14.19
C ALA A 63 -22.90 -15.47 14.94
N LYS A 64 -23.13 -16.74 15.28
CA LYS A 64 -24.29 -17.19 16.02
C LYS A 64 -24.40 -16.47 17.37
N ASP A 65 -25.56 -15.85 17.62
CA ASP A 65 -25.86 -15.16 18.86
C ASP A 65 -26.81 -16.01 19.72
N LYS A 66 -26.27 -16.64 20.75
CA LYS A 66 -27.05 -17.46 21.70
C LYS A 66 -28.05 -16.66 22.55
N HIS A 67 -27.94 -15.34 22.56
CA HIS A 67 -28.79 -14.41 23.32
C HIS A 67 -29.80 -13.66 22.43
N ALA A 68 -29.77 -13.92 21.12
CA ALA A 68 -30.75 -13.34 20.19
C ALA A 68 -32.17 -13.82 20.51
N SER A 69 -33.16 -13.08 20.04
CA SER A 69 -34.55 -13.51 20.09
C SER A 69 -34.74 -14.84 19.35
N LYS A 70 -35.57 -15.72 19.89
CA LYS A 70 -35.82 -17.05 19.32
C LYS A 70 -36.14 -16.98 17.83
N GLY A 71 -35.38 -17.75 17.03
CA GLY A 71 -35.48 -17.77 15.56
C GLY A 71 -34.59 -16.75 14.84
N MET A 72 -33.82 -15.94 15.58
CA MET A 72 -32.84 -15.00 15.01
C MET A 72 -31.39 -15.35 15.36
N GLU A 73 -31.16 -16.42 16.12
CA GLU A 73 -29.85 -16.83 16.61
C GLU A 73 -28.85 -17.17 15.47
N GLU A 74 -29.39 -17.57 14.33
CA GLU A 74 -28.63 -18.02 13.15
C GLU A 74 -28.99 -17.21 11.89
N THR A 75 -29.59 -16.04 12.03
CA THR A 75 -30.04 -15.26 10.88
C THR A 75 -28.88 -14.44 10.31
N ASP A 76 -28.45 -14.82 9.11
CA ASP A 76 -27.44 -14.11 8.33
C ASP A 76 -28.06 -12.96 7.50
N LEU A 77 -27.23 -12.08 7.00
CA LEU A 77 -27.60 -11.02 6.06
C LEU A 77 -27.24 -11.42 4.62
N MET A 78 -27.66 -12.64 4.23
CA MET A 78 -27.36 -13.24 2.92
C MET A 78 -28.51 -13.12 1.93
N ASP A 79 -29.75 -13.36 2.39
CA ASP A 79 -30.95 -13.37 1.55
C ASP A 79 -32.22 -12.95 2.32
N GLY A 80 -33.39 -13.16 1.75
CA GLY A 80 -34.66 -12.78 2.35
C GLY A 80 -34.95 -11.27 2.32
N PHE A 81 -34.18 -10.52 1.53
CA PHE A 81 -34.35 -9.07 1.43
C PHE A 81 -35.43 -8.67 0.45
N THR A 82 -36.06 -7.55 0.79
CA THR A 82 -36.93 -6.79 -0.13
C THR A 82 -36.39 -5.37 -0.22
N GLU A 83 -36.42 -4.76 -1.39
CA GLU A 83 -36.10 -3.36 -1.61
C GLU A 83 -37.18 -2.47 -0.99
N THR A 84 -36.80 -1.59 -0.08
CA THR A 84 -37.71 -0.61 0.54
C THR A 84 -37.61 0.76 -0.13
N GLY A 85 -36.58 0.99 -0.92
CA GLY A 85 -36.38 2.19 -1.71
C GLY A 85 -35.00 2.26 -2.31
N SER A 86 -34.88 3.01 -3.39
CA SER A 86 -33.59 3.31 -4.02
C SER A 86 -33.51 4.77 -4.46
N LYS A 87 -32.27 5.28 -4.55
CA LYS A 87 -31.99 6.65 -4.94
C LYS A 87 -30.73 6.71 -5.79
N THR A 88 -30.76 7.52 -6.83
CA THR A 88 -29.57 7.89 -7.60
C THR A 88 -29.21 9.34 -7.35
N SER A 89 -27.92 9.65 -7.36
CA SER A 89 -27.38 11.00 -7.25
C SER A 89 -26.08 11.15 -8.05
N THR A 90 -25.65 12.38 -8.28
CA THR A 90 -24.38 12.72 -8.93
C THR A 90 -23.57 13.60 -7.98
N PHE A 91 -22.27 13.37 -7.92
CA PHE A 91 -21.32 14.17 -7.15
C PHE A 91 -20.15 14.57 -8.02
N ASP A 92 -19.71 15.82 -7.93
CA ASP A 92 -18.56 16.35 -8.67
C ASP A 92 -17.88 17.43 -7.84
N GLU A 93 -16.67 17.16 -7.40
CA GLU A 93 -15.81 18.13 -6.74
C GLU A 93 -14.36 17.99 -7.22
N THR A 94 -13.57 19.03 -7.04
CA THR A 94 -12.11 18.97 -7.17
C THR A 94 -11.47 19.36 -5.86
N TRP A 95 -10.66 18.48 -5.30
CA TRP A 95 -9.96 18.71 -4.04
C TRP A 95 -8.45 18.75 -4.24
N LYS A 96 -7.73 19.29 -3.25
CA LYS A 96 -6.26 19.41 -3.27
C LYS A 96 -5.67 18.50 -2.21
N PRO A 97 -4.83 17.54 -2.59
CA PRO A 97 -4.09 16.75 -1.62
C PRO A 97 -3.01 17.61 -0.93
N VAL A 98 -2.66 17.28 0.30
CA VAL A 98 -1.55 17.94 1.04
C VAL A 98 -0.23 17.69 0.31
N TRP A 99 -0.05 16.50 -0.16
CA TRP A 99 1.03 16.04 -1.05
C TRP A 99 0.46 15.00 -2.03
N GLY A 100 1.13 14.77 -3.15
CA GLY A 100 0.59 13.79 -4.10
C GLY A 100 1.32 13.75 -5.43
N GLU A 101 0.78 12.93 -6.31
CA GLU A 101 1.21 12.84 -7.71
C GLU A 101 0.68 13.98 -8.58
N THR A 102 -0.31 14.70 -8.07
CA THR A 102 -0.97 15.84 -8.75
C THR A 102 -1.43 16.86 -7.72
N SER A 103 -1.46 18.13 -8.09
CA SER A 103 -1.93 19.22 -7.21
C SER A 103 -3.45 19.28 -7.03
N THR A 104 -4.20 18.59 -7.89
CA THR A 104 -5.67 18.53 -7.83
C THR A 104 -6.17 17.14 -8.21
N ILE A 105 -7.24 16.69 -7.56
CA ILE A 105 -7.90 15.43 -7.84
C ILE A 105 -9.40 15.69 -8.00
N ARG A 106 -9.98 15.27 -9.14
CA ARG A 106 -11.42 15.32 -9.35
C ARG A 106 -12.06 14.08 -8.72
N ASN A 107 -13.12 14.28 -7.95
CA ASN A 107 -13.98 13.24 -7.39
C ASN A 107 -15.35 13.36 -8.05
N HIS A 108 -15.56 12.59 -9.13
CA HIS A 108 -16.77 12.68 -9.96
C HIS A 108 -17.36 11.29 -10.17
N TYR A 109 -18.57 11.08 -9.68
CA TYR A 109 -19.27 9.80 -9.75
C TYR A 109 -20.79 9.96 -9.81
N ASN A 110 -21.48 8.93 -10.29
CA ASN A 110 -22.88 8.72 -10.04
C ASN A 110 -23.03 7.65 -8.96
N GLU A 111 -23.99 7.86 -8.06
CA GLU A 111 -24.23 7.01 -6.89
C GLU A 111 -25.59 6.31 -7.03
N LEU A 112 -25.64 5.05 -6.64
CA LEU A 112 -26.87 4.29 -6.40
C LEU A 112 -26.87 3.85 -4.93
N GLU A 113 -27.90 4.27 -4.21
CA GLU A 113 -28.23 3.83 -2.86
C GLU A 113 -29.43 2.90 -2.92
N VAL A 114 -29.31 1.70 -2.35
CA VAL A 114 -30.40 0.70 -2.30
C VAL A 114 -30.65 0.34 -0.85
N ASN A 115 -31.85 0.63 -0.37
CA ASN A 115 -32.30 0.32 0.99
C ASN A 115 -33.05 -1.00 0.99
N LEU A 116 -32.63 -1.92 1.84
CA LEU A 116 -33.13 -3.29 1.93
C LEU A 116 -33.63 -3.59 3.34
N ASN A 117 -34.74 -4.34 3.43
CA ASN A 117 -35.23 -4.90 4.68
C ASN A 117 -35.31 -6.41 4.57
N GLN A 118 -34.76 -7.11 5.55
CA GLN A 118 -34.92 -8.56 5.72
C GLN A 118 -36.12 -8.82 6.63
N ALA A 119 -37.26 -9.16 6.05
CA ALA A 119 -38.53 -9.23 6.75
C ALA A 119 -38.53 -10.23 7.92
N SER A 120 -37.82 -11.36 7.78
CA SER A 120 -37.75 -12.41 8.83
C SER A 120 -37.10 -11.94 10.13
N SER A 121 -36.15 -11.01 10.06
CA SER A 121 -35.39 -10.49 11.19
C SER A 121 -35.70 -9.01 11.50
N ASN A 122 -36.47 -8.34 10.62
CA ASN A 122 -36.72 -6.90 10.63
C ASN A 122 -35.41 -6.07 10.65
N ARG A 123 -34.41 -6.53 9.92
CA ARG A 123 -33.10 -5.87 9.80
C ARG A 123 -33.00 -5.06 8.52
N ASN A 124 -32.53 -3.84 8.65
CA ASN A 124 -32.33 -2.91 7.53
C ASN A 124 -30.83 -2.80 7.24
N ILE A 125 -30.50 -2.85 5.95
CA ILE A 125 -29.17 -2.53 5.43
C ILE A 125 -29.30 -1.62 4.23
N THR A 126 -28.26 -0.83 3.94
CA THR A 126 -28.15 -0.09 2.70
C THR A 126 -26.93 -0.61 1.95
N ILE A 127 -27.07 -0.87 0.66
CA ILE A 127 -25.94 -1.12 -0.23
C ILE A 127 -25.74 0.13 -1.08
N ARG A 128 -24.54 0.67 -1.02
CA ARG A 128 -24.18 1.89 -1.74
C ARG A 128 -23.15 1.60 -2.80
N PHE A 129 -23.39 2.09 -4.02
CA PHE A 129 -22.48 2.01 -5.16
C PHE A 129 -22.11 3.43 -5.61
N ARG A 130 -20.82 3.68 -5.80
CA ARG A 130 -20.29 4.87 -6.47
C ARG A 130 -19.61 4.44 -7.77
N VAL A 131 -20.11 4.93 -8.89
CA VAL A 131 -19.66 4.54 -10.23
C VAL A 131 -18.92 5.70 -10.88
N TYR A 132 -17.64 5.51 -11.12
CA TYR A 132 -16.70 6.44 -11.74
C TYR A 132 -16.44 6.04 -13.19
N ASP A 133 -15.84 6.93 -13.99
CA ASP A 133 -15.52 6.67 -15.41
C ASP A 133 -14.55 5.49 -15.62
N TYR A 134 -13.86 5.06 -14.57
CA TYR A 134 -12.85 4.01 -14.55
C TYR A 134 -13.08 2.93 -13.50
N GLY A 135 -14.29 2.81 -12.98
CA GLY A 135 -14.59 1.74 -12.01
C GLY A 135 -15.68 2.05 -11.02
N MET A 136 -15.75 1.26 -9.97
CA MET A 136 -16.77 1.42 -8.94
C MET A 136 -16.20 1.13 -7.54
N GLY A 137 -16.89 1.67 -6.52
CA GLY A 137 -16.83 1.24 -5.13
C GLY A 137 -18.20 0.83 -4.64
N LEU A 138 -18.27 -0.24 -3.85
CA LEU A 138 -19.47 -0.65 -3.13
C LEU A 138 -19.18 -0.85 -1.65
N ARG A 139 -20.17 -0.61 -0.78
CA ARG A 139 -20.11 -0.92 0.65
C ARG A 139 -21.47 -1.22 1.23
N TYR A 140 -21.47 -1.88 2.40
CA TYR A 140 -22.64 -2.06 3.24
C TYR A 140 -22.71 -0.94 4.29
N GLU A 141 -23.91 -0.44 4.53
CA GLU A 141 -24.18 0.56 5.57
C GLU A 141 -25.26 0.02 6.49
N PHE A 142 -25.01 0.08 7.78
CA PHE A 142 -25.90 -0.40 8.84
C PHE A 142 -26.43 0.80 9.61
N PRO A 143 -27.71 1.17 9.47
CA PRO A 143 -28.31 2.23 10.26
C PRO A 143 -28.45 1.81 11.72
N GLN A 144 -28.58 2.77 12.60
CA GLN A 144 -28.96 2.49 13.98
C GLN A 144 -30.33 1.82 14.02
N GLN A 145 -30.44 0.65 14.67
CA GLN A 145 -31.65 -0.13 14.76
C GLN A 145 -31.59 -1.11 15.94
N GLU A 146 -32.73 -1.41 16.56
CA GLU A 146 -32.80 -2.32 17.71
C GLU A 146 -32.54 -3.78 17.31
N SER A 147 -33.00 -4.19 16.12
CA SER A 147 -32.88 -5.55 15.61
C SER A 147 -31.45 -5.96 15.21
N LEU A 148 -30.51 -4.98 15.11
CA LEU A 148 -29.11 -5.20 14.77
C LEU A 148 -28.26 -4.06 15.33
N ASN A 149 -28.04 -4.06 16.65
CA ASN A 149 -27.30 -2.98 17.32
C ASN A 149 -25.81 -3.32 17.47
N TYR A 150 -25.50 -4.53 17.93
CA TYR A 150 -24.14 -5.07 17.99
C TYR A 150 -24.15 -6.47 17.40
N PHE A 151 -23.19 -6.75 16.53
CA PHE A 151 -23.07 -8.06 15.91
C PHE A 151 -21.63 -8.37 15.50
N VAL A 152 -21.35 -9.64 15.26
CA VAL A 152 -20.04 -10.09 14.81
C VAL A 152 -20.18 -10.70 13.41
N ILE A 153 -19.38 -10.22 12.49
CA ILE A 153 -19.26 -10.77 11.15
C ILE A 153 -18.39 -12.02 11.23
N GLN A 154 -18.92 -13.15 10.74
CA GLN A 154 -18.19 -14.40 10.60
C GLN A 154 -17.47 -14.45 9.25
N GLU A 155 -18.14 -13.99 8.16
CA GLU A 155 -17.52 -13.78 6.86
C GLU A 155 -18.33 -12.76 6.04
N GLU A 156 -17.66 -12.08 5.14
CA GLU A 156 -18.25 -11.23 4.12
C GLU A 156 -18.22 -11.97 2.78
N HIS A 157 -19.37 -12.17 2.18
CA HIS A 157 -19.55 -12.88 0.92
C HIS A 157 -19.76 -11.91 -0.26
N THR A 158 -18.88 -10.93 -0.38
CA THR A 158 -18.85 -10.03 -1.55
C THR A 158 -18.11 -10.71 -2.68
N GLN A 159 -18.84 -11.03 -3.76
CA GLN A 159 -18.33 -11.75 -4.92
C GLN A 159 -17.92 -10.81 -6.06
N PHE A 160 -16.94 -11.28 -6.85
CA PHE A 160 -16.48 -10.71 -8.10
C PHE A 160 -16.42 -11.85 -9.12
N ALA A 161 -17.54 -12.13 -9.80
CA ALA A 161 -17.65 -13.22 -10.75
C ALA A 161 -17.04 -12.83 -12.10
N MET A 162 -15.84 -13.30 -12.39
CA MET A 162 -15.08 -12.91 -13.57
C MET A 162 -15.67 -13.44 -14.87
N ALA A 163 -15.58 -12.63 -15.94
CA ALA A 163 -16.11 -12.99 -17.26
C ALA A 163 -15.30 -14.10 -17.96
N GLY A 164 -14.10 -14.41 -17.48
CA GLY A 164 -13.23 -15.44 -18.05
C GLY A 164 -12.03 -15.76 -17.19
N ASP A 165 -11.26 -16.76 -17.59
CA ASP A 165 -9.98 -17.12 -16.98
C ASP A 165 -8.91 -16.11 -17.41
N HIS A 166 -8.86 -14.98 -16.69
CA HIS A 166 -8.02 -13.85 -16.97
C HIS A 166 -6.58 -14.09 -16.50
N THR A 167 -5.62 -13.44 -17.15
CA THR A 167 -4.27 -13.36 -16.59
C THR A 167 -4.30 -12.57 -15.30
N ALA A 168 -3.89 -13.21 -14.21
CA ALA A 168 -3.78 -12.61 -12.89
C ALA A 168 -2.32 -12.32 -12.54
N TYR A 169 -2.09 -11.16 -11.95
CA TYR A 169 -0.83 -10.72 -11.35
C TYR A 169 -1.07 -10.67 -9.85
N TRP A 170 -0.53 -11.64 -9.13
CA TRP A 170 -0.99 -11.96 -7.78
C TRP A 170 0.13 -12.43 -6.85
N ILE A 171 -0.11 -12.28 -5.56
CA ILE A 171 0.65 -12.91 -4.48
C ILE A 171 -0.28 -13.75 -3.61
N PRO A 172 0.22 -14.77 -2.88
CA PRO A 172 -0.62 -15.60 -2.01
C PRO A 172 -1.42 -14.78 -1.01
N GLY A 173 -2.64 -15.21 -0.74
CA GLY A 173 -3.45 -14.68 0.35
C GLY A 173 -2.85 -15.09 1.70
N ASP A 174 -2.42 -14.12 2.48
CA ASP A 174 -1.73 -14.30 3.76
C ASP A 174 -2.23 -13.27 4.77
N TYR A 175 -2.43 -13.69 6.03
CA TYR A 175 -2.96 -12.83 7.08
C TYR A 175 -1.92 -11.91 7.73
N ASP A 176 -0.62 -12.15 7.45
CA ASP A 176 0.48 -11.51 8.15
C ASP A 176 1.41 -10.71 7.25
N THR A 177 1.62 -11.12 5.98
CA THR A 177 2.59 -10.45 5.11
C THR A 177 2.14 -10.30 3.67
N GLN A 178 2.71 -9.32 2.98
CA GLN A 178 2.62 -9.11 1.52
C GLN A 178 3.99 -9.17 0.83
N GLU A 179 5.00 -9.64 1.52
CA GLU A 179 6.40 -9.60 1.07
C GLU A 179 6.75 -10.79 0.16
N TYR A 180 5.86 -11.07 -0.79
CA TYR A 180 6.00 -12.10 -1.80
C TYR A 180 6.42 -11.51 -3.16
N GLU A 181 7.10 -12.32 -3.95
CA GLU A 181 7.23 -12.04 -5.38
C GLU A 181 5.89 -12.29 -6.08
N TYR A 182 5.58 -11.45 -7.08
CA TYR A 182 4.36 -11.61 -7.87
C TYR A 182 4.44 -12.82 -8.80
N ASN A 183 3.34 -13.54 -8.90
CA ASN A 183 3.11 -14.59 -9.87
C ASN A 183 2.25 -14.07 -11.02
N ILE A 184 2.44 -14.64 -12.22
CA ILE A 184 1.69 -14.29 -13.42
C ILE A 184 1.12 -15.57 -14.02
N THR A 185 -0.17 -15.80 -13.83
CA THR A 185 -0.86 -17.01 -14.32
C THR A 185 -2.29 -16.68 -14.75
N PRO A 186 -2.99 -17.55 -15.49
CA PRO A 186 -4.46 -17.54 -15.48
C PRO A 186 -4.98 -17.71 -14.05
N LEU A 187 -6.22 -17.31 -13.76
CA LEU A 187 -6.84 -17.53 -12.45
C LEU A 187 -6.78 -19.01 -12.02
N THR A 188 -7.07 -19.93 -12.95
CA THR A 188 -6.98 -21.38 -12.71
C THR A 188 -5.57 -21.90 -12.43
N GLY A 189 -4.54 -21.09 -12.66
CA GLY A 189 -3.14 -21.40 -12.34
C GLY A 189 -2.71 -21.08 -10.91
N ILE A 190 -3.57 -20.47 -10.09
CA ILE A 190 -3.25 -20.04 -8.72
C ILE A 190 -2.97 -21.25 -7.82
N ARG A 191 -3.89 -22.20 -7.73
CA ARG A 191 -3.77 -23.39 -6.86
C ARG A 191 -2.48 -24.18 -7.06
N PRO A 192 -2.08 -24.57 -8.30
CA PRO A 192 -0.85 -25.34 -8.50
C PRO A 192 0.41 -24.63 -7.99
N ILE A 193 0.46 -23.30 -8.14
CA ILE A 193 1.61 -22.49 -7.69
C ILE A 193 1.67 -22.41 -6.17
N ILE A 194 0.55 -22.12 -5.49
CA ILE A 194 0.52 -22.07 -4.02
C ILE A 194 0.88 -23.44 -3.45
N ALA A 195 0.28 -24.50 -3.95
CA ALA A 195 0.57 -25.87 -3.48
C ALA A 195 2.05 -26.24 -3.65
N ALA A 196 2.67 -25.88 -4.79
CA ALA A 196 4.08 -26.15 -5.04
C ALA A 196 5.06 -25.33 -4.16
N ASN A 197 4.64 -24.19 -3.66
CA ASN A 197 5.50 -23.26 -2.91
C ASN A 197 5.17 -23.17 -1.42
N ARG A 198 4.24 -23.98 -0.86
CA ARG A 198 3.83 -23.89 0.55
C ARG A 198 5.00 -23.91 1.55
N GLU A 199 5.98 -24.79 1.34
CA GLU A 199 7.14 -24.85 2.24
C GLU A 199 8.07 -23.65 2.08
N LYS A 200 8.21 -23.11 0.86
CA LYS A 200 8.97 -21.90 0.61
C LYS A 200 8.34 -20.69 1.31
N TYR A 201 7.02 -20.60 1.32
CA TYR A 201 6.32 -19.47 1.95
C TYR A 201 6.52 -19.43 3.46
N LYS A 202 6.67 -20.57 4.12
CA LYS A 202 6.94 -20.65 5.56
C LYS A 202 8.32 -20.12 5.98
N SER A 203 9.19 -19.77 5.04
CA SER A 203 10.54 -19.27 5.34
C SER A 203 10.59 -17.78 5.69
N ASN A 204 9.51 -17.04 5.53
CA ASN A 204 9.41 -15.65 5.95
C ASN A 204 9.19 -15.55 7.47
N SER A 205 9.47 -14.39 8.05
CA SER A 205 9.44 -14.17 9.50
C SER A 205 8.06 -14.36 10.13
N SER A 206 7.00 -14.08 9.38
CA SER A 206 5.60 -14.33 9.77
C SER A 206 4.79 -14.60 8.52
N THR A 207 4.14 -15.76 8.46
CA THR A 207 3.35 -16.17 7.29
C THR A 207 2.17 -17.04 7.70
N THR A 208 0.98 -16.67 7.22
CA THR A 208 -0.24 -17.46 7.39
C THR A 208 -1.04 -17.49 6.09
N VAL A 209 -0.56 -18.29 5.12
CA VAL A 209 -1.28 -18.54 3.86
C VAL A 209 -2.56 -19.34 4.15
N PHE A 210 -3.71 -18.70 4.00
CA PHE A 210 -5.00 -19.24 4.46
C PHE A 210 -5.65 -20.25 3.52
N SER A 211 -5.31 -20.24 2.21
CA SER A 211 -5.96 -21.08 1.20
C SER A 211 -5.03 -21.38 0.03
N ASP A 212 -5.27 -22.51 -0.68
CA ASP A 212 -4.58 -22.83 -1.94
C ASP A 212 -5.07 -21.97 -3.12
N THR A 213 -6.16 -21.24 -2.96
CA THR A 213 -6.74 -20.36 -3.99
C THR A 213 -6.89 -18.93 -3.49
N GLY A 214 -6.33 -18.64 -2.33
CA GLY A 214 -6.33 -17.31 -1.71
C GLY A 214 -5.30 -16.38 -2.36
N VAL A 215 -5.70 -15.14 -2.62
CA VAL A 215 -4.83 -14.09 -3.13
C VAL A 215 -5.01 -12.79 -2.35
N GLN A 216 -3.97 -11.97 -2.31
CA GLN A 216 -4.02 -10.63 -1.76
C GLN A 216 -4.78 -9.67 -2.68
N THR A 217 -5.36 -8.63 -2.10
CA THR A 217 -5.66 -7.39 -2.79
C THR A 217 -4.48 -6.41 -2.62
N SER A 218 -4.18 -5.52 -3.51
CA SER A 218 -4.82 -5.23 -4.79
C SER A 218 -4.48 -6.32 -5.82
N LEU A 219 -5.48 -6.93 -6.41
CA LEU A 219 -5.32 -7.95 -7.44
C LEU A 219 -5.45 -7.32 -8.83
N GLN A 220 -4.39 -7.39 -9.64
CA GLN A 220 -4.41 -6.92 -11.02
C GLN A 220 -4.72 -8.07 -11.98
N LEU A 221 -5.67 -7.85 -12.89
CA LEU A 221 -6.05 -8.79 -13.93
C LEU A 221 -5.90 -8.15 -15.32
N LYS A 222 -5.68 -9.00 -16.33
CA LYS A 222 -5.74 -8.62 -17.74
C LYS A 222 -6.60 -9.61 -18.52
N THR A 223 -7.61 -9.11 -19.21
CA THR A 223 -8.52 -9.95 -20.01
C THR A 223 -7.93 -10.24 -21.40
N LYS A 224 -8.41 -11.30 -22.05
CA LYS A 224 -7.96 -11.64 -23.41
C LYS A 224 -8.36 -10.60 -24.46
N ASP A 225 -9.43 -9.87 -24.22
CA ASP A 225 -9.97 -8.82 -25.09
C ASP A 225 -9.47 -7.40 -24.74
N GLY A 226 -8.44 -7.31 -23.89
CA GLY A 226 -7.63 -6.11 -23.67
C GLY A 226 -8.08 -5.19 -22.55
N LEU A 227 -8.95 -5.64 -21.63
CA LEU A 227 -9.25 -4.88 -20.42
C LEU A 227 -8.20 -5.16 -19.34
N TYR A 228 -7.89 -4.13 -18.56
CA TYR A 228 -7.20 -4.20 -17.28
C TYR A 228 -8.23 -4.02 -16.18
N ILE A 229 -8.23 -4.90 -15.19
CA ILE A 229 -9.15 -4.89 -14.05
C ILE A 229 -8.33 -4.95 -12.79
N ASN A 230 -8.67 -4.15 -11.78
CA ASN A 230 -8.04 -4.21 -10.47
C ASN A 230 -9.09 -4.31 -9.37
N ILE A 231 -8.96 -5.29 -8.48
CA ILE A 231 -9.85 -5.50 -7.33
C ILE A 231 -9.10 -5.13 -6.07
N HIS A 232 -9.64 -4.20 -5.30
CA HIS A 232 -9.04 -3.70 -4.07
C HIS A 232 -10.10 -3.26 -3.05
N GLU A 233 -9.68 -2.59 -1.99
CA GLU A 233 -10.54 -1.98 -0.97
C GLU A 233 -10.10 -0.55 -0.67
N ALA A 234 -11.00 0.27 -0.14
CA ALA A 234 -10.70 1.63 0.29
C ALA A 234 -11.31 1.93 1.66
N ALA A 235 -10.66 2.82 2.41
CA ALA A 235 -11.09 3.25 3.74
C ALA A 235 -11.29 2.07 4.71
N CYS A 236 -10.30 1.18 4.83
CA CYS A 236 -10.32 0.07 5.78
C CYS A 236 -10.10 0.58 7.20
N LEU A 237 -11.18 1.03 7.84
CA LEU A 237 -11.22 1.57 9.19
C LEU A 237 -12.17 0.75 10.04
N ASP A 238 -11.74 0.39 11.26
CA ASP A 238 -12.49 -0.43 12.22
C ASP A 238 -13.07 -1.72 11.61
N TYR A 239 -12.29 -2.34 10.74
CA TYR A 239 -12.68 -3.53 9.99
C TYR A 239 -11.45 -4.38 9.64
N PRO A 240 -11.58 -5.71 9.50
CA PRO A 240 -10.46 -6.55 9.03
C PRO A 240 -10.20 -6.35 7.55
N THR A 241 -8.96 -6.58 7.15
CA THR A 241 -8.53 -6.45 5.76
C THR A 241 -9.12 -7.56 4.88
N MET A 242 -9.52 -7.21 3.67
CA MET A 242 -10.05 -8.13 2.67
C MET A 242 -8.94 -8.80 1.85
N HIS A 243 -8.97 -10.11 1.78
CA HIS A 243 -8.33 -10.94 0.76
C HIS A 243 -9.39 -11.47 -0.18
N LEU A 244 -8.98 -12.23 -1.18
CA LEU A 244 -9.90 -12.90 -2.12
C LEU A 244 -9.61 -14.40 -2.13
N ASN A 245 -10.67 -15.21 -2.15
CA ASN A 245 -10.58 -16.66 -2.37
C ASN A 245 -11.26 -17.02 -3.67
N LEU A 246 -10.64 -17.85 -4.50
CA LEU A 246 -11.13 -18.18 -5.84
C LEU A 246 -11.90 -19.51 -5.86
N ASP A 247 -13.16 -19.47 -6.30
CA ASP A 247 -13.84 -20.63 -6.86
C ASP A 247 -13.37 -20.81 -8.31
N GLU A 248 -12.45 -21.73 -8.52
CA GLU A 248 -11.83 -22.00 -9.83
C GLU A 248 -12.80 -22.52 -10.87
N LYS A 249 -13.85 -23.24 -10.45
CA LYS A 249 -14.84 -23.84 -11.35
C LYS A 249 -15.73 -22.76 -11.98
N ASN A 250 -16.14 -21.80 -11.18
CA ASN A 250 -17.08 -20.76 -11.60
C ASN A 250 -16.37 -19.44 -11.95
N LEU A 251 -15.05 -19.34 -11.67
CA LEU A 251 -14.22 -18.14 -11.80
C LEU A 251 -14.79 -16.98 -10.96
N VAL A 252 -15.15 -17.27 -9.72
CA VAL A 252 -15.66 -16.30 -8.76
C VAL A 252 -14.59 -16.05 -7.71
N LEU A 253 -14.15 -14.80 -7.62
CA LEU A 253 -13.36 -14.29 -6.50
C LEU A 253 -14.34 -13.82 -5.43
N GLU A 254 -14.17 -14.28 -4.21
CA GLU A 254 -15.02 -13.89 -3.08
C GLU A 254 -14.17 -13.28 -1.99
N SER A 255 -14.65 -12.25 -1.33
CA SER A 255 -13.96 -11.64 -0.19
C SER A 255 -13.68 -12.68 0.90
N TRP A 256 -12.53 -12.55 1.53
CA TRP A 256 -12.07 -13.40 2.60
C TRP A 256 -11.39 -12.53 3.64
N LEU A 257 -12.06 -12.30 4.76
CA LEU A 257 -11.58 -11.38 5.78
C LEU A 257 -10.55 -12.03 6.70
N THR A 258 -9.60 -11.23 7.18
CA THR A 258 -8.64 -11.67 8.20
C THR A 258 -9.35 -11.89 9.54
N PRO A 259 -9.24 -13.06 10.17
CA PRO A 259 -9.83 -13.33 11.47
C PRO A 259 -9.02 -12.71 12.62
N ASP A 260 -9.63 -12.66 13.79
CA ASP A 260 -8.92 -12.51 15.06
C ASP A 260 -8.42 -13.86 15.61
N ALA A 261 -7.82 -13.85 16.80
CA ALA A 261 -7.27 -15.02 17.49
C ALA A 261 -8.25 -16.16 17.75
N VAL A 262 -9.56 -15.91 17.69
CA VAL A 262 -10.62 -16.90 17.93
C VAL A 262 -11.48 -17.18 16.69
N GLY A 263 -11.05 -16.70 15.53
CA GLY A 263 -11.69 -16.93 14.24
C GLY A 263 -12.87 -16.00 13.93
N ARG A 264 -13.03 -14.89 14.67
CA ARG A 264 -14.02 -13.85 14.39
C ARG A 264 -13.43 -12.81 13.46
N LYS A 265 -14.27 -12.20 12.61
CA LYS A 265 -13.80 -11.27 11.60
C LYS A 265 -14.04 -9.81 12.00
N GLY A 266 -15.27 -9.34 12.02
CA GLY A 266 -15.60 -7.95 12.32
C GLY A 266 -16.53 -7.81 13.53
N PHE A 267 -16.17 -6.98 14.48
CA PHE A 267 -17.02 -6.62 15.64
C PHE A 267 -17.66 -5.27 15.36
N ILE A 268 -18.97 -5.25 15.13
CA ILE A 268 -19.69 -4.09 14.61
C ILE A 268 -20.69 -3.55 15.62
N GLN A 269 -20.62 -2.25 15.84
CA GLN A 269 -21.60 -1.46 16.60
C GLN A 269 -22.27 -0.49 15.63
N THR A 270 -23.60 -0.56 15.49
CA THR A 270 -24.34 0.36 14.60
C THR A 270 -24.52 1.77 15.23
N PRO A 271 -24.56 2.85 14.43
CA PRO A 271 -24.46 2.87 12.97
C PRO A 271 -23.03 2.59 12.47
N PHE A 272 -22.88 1.89 11.35
CA PHE A 272 -21.58 1.50 10.83
C PHE A 272 -21.58 1.40 9.28
N ASN A 273 -20.45 1.71 8.67
CA ASN A 273 -20.21 1.50 7.24
C ASN A 273 -18.98 0.63 7.06
N THR A 274 -19.08 -0.44 6.26
CA THR A 274 -17.91 -1.24 5.91
C THR A 274 -16.91 -0.45 5.05
N PRO A 275 -15.65 -0.87 4.94
CA PRO A 275 -14.77 -0.39 3.88
C PRO A 275 -15.40 -0.56 2.50
N TRP A 276 -14.97 0.24 1.54
CA TRP A 276 -15.37 0.10 0.15
C TRP A 276 -14.66 -1.08 -0.50
N ARG A 277 -15.41 -1.88 -1.24
CA ARG A 277 -14.87 -2.89 -2.18
C ARG A 277 -14.80 -2.24 -3.55
N THR A 278 -13.64 -2.29 -4.20
CA THR A 278 -13.41 -1.53 -5.43
C THR A 278 -13.10 -2.42 -6.61
N VAL A 279 -13.60 -2.03 -7.78
CA VAL A 279 -13.26 -2.62 -9.07
C VAL A 279 -12.88 -1.49 -10.01
N LEU A 280 -11.59 -1.41 -10.38
CA LEU A 280 -11.12 -0.54 -11.45
C LEU A 280 -11.17 -1.28 -12.78
N VAL A 281 -11.41 -0.55 -13.86
CA VAL A 281 -11.38 -1.10 -15.22
C VAL A 281 -11.01 -0.05 -16.25
N SER A 282 -10.14 -0.41 -17.19
CA SER A 282 -9.84 0.38 -18.39
C SER A 282 -9.33 -0.51 -19.52
N ASP A 283 -9.36 -0.01 -20.75
CA ASP A 283 -8.69 -0.59 -21.91
C ASP A 283 -7.29 0.00 -22.14
N ASP A 284 -6.81 0.84 -21.22
CA ASP A 284 -5.45 1.40 -21.19
C ASP A 284 -4.78 1.14 -19.83
N ALA A 285 -3.64 0.48 -19.82
CA ALA A 285 -2.88 0.20 -18.60
C ALA A 285 -2.45 1.46 -17.83
N ARG A 286 -2.28 2.60 -18.52
CA ARG A 286 -1.89 3.87 -17.91
C ARG A 286 -2.96 4.43 -16.98
N ASP A 287 -4.23 4.13 -17.28
CA ASP A 287 -5.36 4.56 -16.44
C ASP A 287 -5.35 3.84 -15.09
N MET A 288 -4.90 2.58 -15.04
CA MET A 288 -4.72 1.85 -13.77
C MET A 288 -3.77 2.59 -12.82
N LEU A 289 -2.71 3.20 -13.37
CA LEU A 289 -1.69 3.93 -12.59
C LEU A 289 -2.13 5.35 -12.23
N SER A 290 -2.88 6.02 -13.10
CA SER A 290 -3.34 7.41 -12.88
C SER A 290 -4.60 7.51 -12.04
N CYS A 291 -5.34 6.42 -11.85
CA CYS A 291 -6.61 6.38 -11.12
C CYS A 291 -6.45 6.80 -9.65
N LYS A 292 -7.40 7.60 -9.16
CA LYS A 292 -7.46 8.09 -7.78
C LYS A 292 -8.73 7.63 -7.04
N LEU A 293 -9.38 6.56 -7.51
CA LEU A 293 -10.62 6.05 -6.93
C LEU A 293 -10.47 5.71 -5.45
N THR A 294 -9.39 5.01 -5.07
CA THR A 294 -9.14 4.61 -3.68
C THR A 294 -9.04 5.83 -2.76
N LEU A 295 -8.35 6.90 -3.20
CA LEU A 295 -8.31 8.16 -2.45
C LEU A 295 -9.70 8.82 -2.39
N ASN A 296 -10.42 8.88 -3.51
CA ASN A 296 -11.73 9.53 -3.61
C ASN A 296 -12.81 8.88 -2.74
N LEU A 297 -12.66 7.61 -2.38
CA LEU A 297 -13.57 6.88 -1.50
C LEU A 297 -13.27 7.08 0.00
N ASN A 298 -12.16 7.75 0.34
CA ASN A 298 -11.84 8.12 1.71
C ASN A 298 -12.43 9.49 2.08
N GLU A 299 -12.60 9.73 3.36
CA GLU A 299 -13.06 11.02 3.89
C GLU A 299 -12.03 12.14 3.65
N PRO A 300 -12.45 13.39 3.60
CA PRO A 300 -11.54 14.52 3.54
C PRO A 300 -10.56 14.56 4.71
N CYS A 301 -9.47 15.34 4.55
CA CYS A 301 -8.45 15.54 5.58
C CYS A 301 -9.08 15.98 6.91
N LYS A 302 -8.70 15.32 8.00
CA LYS A 302 -9.13 15.62 9.38
C LYS A 302 -8.13 16.46 10.17
N ILE A 303 -6.98 16.75 9.61
CA ILE A 303 -5.95 17.59 10.24
C ILE A 303 -6.21 19.05 9.82
N GLU A 304 -6.46 19.91 10.79
CA GLU A 304 -6.78 21.34 10.52
C GLU A 304 -5.57 22.10 10.00
N ASP A 305 -4.41 21.97 10.64
CA ASP A 305 -3.14 22.55 10.20
C ASP A 305 -2.22 21.45 9.66
N THR A 306 -2.02 21.44 8.37
CA THR A 306 -1.14 20.49 7.67
C THR A 306 0.24 21.07 7.32
N SER A 307 0.56 22.29 7.77
CA SER A 307 1.80 23.01 7.39
C SER A 307 3.08 22.31 7.87
N TRP A 308 3.00 21.46 8.87
CA TRP A 308 4.11 20.67 9.40
C TRP A 308 4.35 19.36 8.61
N ILE A 309 3.43 18.97 7.74
CA ILE A 309 3.56 17.77 6.90
C ILE A 309 4.30 18.14 5.62
N HIS A 310 5.40 17.51 5.35
CA HIS A 310 6.22 17.82 4.18
C HIS A 310 6.80 16.57 3.53
N PRO A 311 6.78 16.47 2.20
CA PRO A 311 7.55 15.48 1.47
C PRO A 311 9.05 15.65 1.68
N THR A 312 9.78 14.55 1.82
CA THR A 312 11.20 14.59 2.19
C THR A 312 12.02 13.52 1.49
N LYS A 313 13.32 13.81 1.31
CA LYS A 313 14.33 12.81 0.95
C LYS A 313 15.20 12.54 2.18
N TYR A 314 15.47 11.27 2.42
CA TYR A 314 16.27 10.84 3.56
C TYR A 314 17.33 9.81 3.17
N CYS A 315 18.35 9.63 4.00
CA CYS A 315 19.23 8.46 4.01
C CYS A 315 19.18 7.82 5.39
N GLY A 316 19.84 6.69 5.60
CA GLY A 316 19.73 6.06 6.92
C GLY A 316 20.81 5.05 7.26
N VAL A 317 21.06 4.94 8.55
CA VAL A 317 21.79 3.83 9.17
C VAL A 317 20.84 2.63 9.15
N TRP A 318 20.88 1.84 8.09
CA TRP A 318 19.95 0.76 7.79
C TRP A 318 20.57 -0.31 6.87
N TRP A 319 21.02 0.04 5.65
CA TRP A 319 21.43 -0.93 4.64
C TRP A 319 22.64 -1.78 5.04
N ASN A 320 23.60 -1.20 5.76
CA ASN A 320 24.74 -1.91 6.30
C ASN A 320 24.33 -3.01 7.31
N MET A 321 23.21 -2.83 8.02
CA MET A 321 22.68 -3.84 8.95
C MET A 321 21.89 -4.92 8.19
N ILE A 322 21.09 -4.55 7.20
CA ILE A 322 20.37 -5.49 6.32
C ILE A 322 21.35 -6.41 5.57
N VAL A 323 22.45 -5.86 5.07
CA VAL A 323 23.50 -6.65 4.38
C VAL A 323 24.35 -7.48 5.34
N GLY A 324 24.36 -7.14 6.63
CA GLY A 324 25.07 -7.86 7.69
C GLY A 324 26.51 -7.38 7.93
N THR A 325 26.87 -6.17 7.51
CA THR A 325 28.16 -5.56 7.83
C THR A 325 28.15 -4.82 9.17
N LYS A 326 26.99 -4.47 9.68
CA LYS A 326 26.72 -3.89 10.99
C LYS A 326 25.57 -4.61 11.68
N THR A 327 25.34 -4.31 12.97
CA THR A 327 24.27 -4.88 13.79
C THR A 327 23.36 -3.78 14.36
N TRP A 328 22.08 -4.12 14.60
CA TRP A 328 21.18 -3.28 15.39
C TRP A 328 21.53 -3.33 16.89
N SER A 329 22.05 -4.47 17.37
CA SER A 329 22.39 -4.71 18.77
C SER A 329 23.73 -4.07 19.13
N TYR A 330 23.82 -3.57 20.37
CA TYR A 330 25.00 -2.96 20.94
C TYR A 330 26.05 -3.98 21.44
N THR A 331 25.57 -5.12 21.99
CA THR A 331 26.42 -6.11 22.67
C THR A 331 26.09 -7.55 22.27
N ASN A 332 27.04 -8.46 22.51
CA ASN A 332 26.84 -9.90 22.43
C ASN A 332 26.80 -10.57 23.83
N ASP A 333 26.87 -9.79 24.89
CA ASP A 333 26.98 -10.31 26.26
C ASP A 333 25.62 -10.76 26.84
N LEU A 334 24.50 -10.40 26.20
CA LEU A 334 23.15 -10.59 26.72
C LEU A 334 22.40 -11.69 25.95
N PRO A 335 22.14 -12.84 26.58
CA PRO A 335 21.28 -13.88 26.00
C PRO A 335 19.77 -13.53 26.09
N SER A 336 19.42 -12.58 26.95
CA SER A 336 18.06 -12.10 27.14
C SER A 336 18.05 -10.69 27.74
N VAL A 337 17.09 -9.88 27.35
CA VAL A 337 16.90 -8.51 27.81
C VAL A 337 15.64 -8.42 28.67
N ARG A 338 15.74 -7.67 29.78
CA ARG A 338 14.60 -7.33 30.64
C ARG A 338 14.47 -5.82 30.69
N LEU A 339 13.41 -5.33 30.11
CA LEU A 339 13.14 -3.89 30.01
C LEU A 339 13.14 -3.21 31.39
N GLY A 340 13.89 -2.12 31.54
CA GLY A 340 14.05 -1.37 32.79
C GLY A 340 14.86 -2.08 33.88
N VAL A 341 15.47 -3.25 33.59
CA VAL A 341 16.28 -4.04 34.55
C VAL A 341 17.69 -4.32 34.01
N THR A 342 17.81 -4.64 32.73
CA THR A 342 19.10 -4.90 32.08
C THR A 342 19.97 -3.65 32.11
N ASP A 343 21.19 -3.78 32.62
CA ASP A 343 22.12 -2.65 32.78
C ASP A 343 23.20 -2.70 31.68
N TYR A 344 22.96 -1.99 30.61
CA TYR A 344 23.85 -1.92 29.45
C TYR A 344 25.20 -1.25 29.76
N SER A 345 25.31 -0.45 30.83
CA SER A 345 26.57 0.13 31.25
C SER A 345 27.62 -0.92 31.67
N LYS A 346 27.18 -2.14 31.98
CA LYS A 346 28.05 -3.29 32.34
C LYS A 346 28.40 -4.18 31.14
N CYS A 347 27.79 -3.94 29.97
CA CYS A 347 28.03 -4.73 28.77
C CYS A 347 29.14 -4.16 27.93
N LYS A 348 29.87 -5.02 27.21
CA LYS A 348 30.89 -4.59 26.25
C LYS A 348 30.26 -4.34 24.88
N PRO A 349 30.62 -3.22 24.20
CA PRO A 349 30.22 -3.04 22.81
C PRO A 349 30.71 -4.21 21.94
N ASN A 350 29.88 -4.67 21.01
CA ASN A 350 30.27 -5.74 20.09
C ASN A 350 31.22 -5.27 18.96
N GLY A 351 31.40 -3.93 18.81
CA GLY A 351 32.25 -3.32 17.81
C GLY A 351 31.63 -3.30 16.39
N ALA A 352 30.43 -3.81 16.24
CA ALA A 352 29.69 -3.85 14.98
C ALA A 352 28.40 -3.02 14.99
N HIS A 353 28.03 -2.42 16.12
CA HIS A 353 26.83 -1.60 16.26
C HIS A 353 26.77 -0.48 15.20
N GLY A 354 25.64 -0.36 14.49
CA GLY A 354 25.46 0.60 13.41
C GLY A 354 25.12 2.00 13.88
N ALA A 355 24.31 2.13 14.94
CA ALA A 355 23.79 3.42 15.42
C ALA A 355 24.73 4.14 16.41
N THR A 356 26.04 4.12 16.17
CA THR A 356 27.00 4.83 17.01
C THR A 356 26.98 6.35 16.74
N ASN A 357 27.38 7.14 17.74
CA ASN A 357 27.54 8.60 17.60
C ASN A 357 28.39 9.00 16.38
N GLU A 358 29.46 8.26 16.10
CA GLU A 358 30.37 8.53 14.98
C GLU A 358 29.65 8.25 13.63
N GLU A 359 29.05 7.09 13.50
CA GLU A 359 28.38 6.69 12.26
C GLU A 359 27.18 7.59 11.93
N VAL A 360 26.35 7.91 12.92
CA VAL A 360 25.21 8.82 12.73
C VAL A 360 25.66 10.21 12.30
N LYS A 361 26.75 10.77 12.89
CA LYS A 361 27.32 12.04 12.43
C LYS A 361 27.79 11.99 10.98
N ARG A 362 28.38 10.90 10.54
CA ARG A 362 28.79 10.68 9.16
C ARG A 362 27.60 10.76 8.20
N TYR A 363 26.46 10.15 8.55
CA TYR A 363 25.23 10.24 7.77
C TYR A 363 24.61 11.63 7.80
N ILE A 364 24.64 12.33 8.94
CA ILE A 364 24.18 13.73 9.04
C ILE A 364 25.00 14.64 8.11
N ASP A 365 26.34 14.52 8.11
CA ASP A 365 27.22 15.29 7.23
C ASP A 365 26.98 14.99 5.75
N PHE A 366 26.76 13.72 5.42
CA PHE A 366 26.39 13.30 4.07
C PHE A 366 25.04 13.89 3.63
N ALA A 367 24.02 13.82 4.49
CA ALA A 367 22.69 14.38 4.21
C ALA A 367 22.79 15.90 3.99
N ALA A 368 23.45 16.63 4.88
CA ALA A 368 23.64 18.07 4.78
C ALA A 368 24.39 18.48 3.50
N LYS A 369 25.48 17.77 3.15
CA LYS A 369 26.27 18.00 1.92
C LYS A 369 25.41 17.84 0.64
N ASN A 370 24.46 16.92 0.68
CA ASN A 370 23.71 16.47 -0.50
C ASN A 370 22.26 16.99 -0.57
N GLY A 371 21.84 17.84 0.37
CA GLY A 371 20.48 18.41 0.39
C GLY A 371 19.40 17.38 0.72
N LEU A 372 19.75 16.30 1.42
CA LEU A 372 18.76 15.39 2.03
C LEU A 372 18.31 15.99 3.36
N GLN A 373 17.02 15.93 3.64
CA GLN A 373 16.44 16.62 4.78
C GLN A 373 16.51 15.82 6.07
N GLU A 374 16.54 14.47 5.96
CA GLU A 374 16.43 13.61 7.13
C GLU A 374 17.41 12.43 7.09
N VAL A 375 17.73 11.91 8.28
CA VAL A 375 18.53 10.70 8.49
C VAL A 375 17.77 9.74 9.41
N LEU A 376 17.36 8.59 8.88
CA LEU A 376 16.84 7.48 9.67
C LEU A 376 17.96 6.83 10.46
N VAL A 377 17.69 6.49 11.72
CA VAL A 377 18.64 5.71 12.54
C VAL A 377 17.91 4.52 13.16
N GLU A 378 18.14 3.34 12.62
CA GLU A 378 17.69 2.08 13.24
C GLU A 378 18.71 1.60 14.28
N GLY A 379 18.26 0.83 15.26
CA GLY A 379 19.14 0.27 16.30
C GLY A 379 19.60 1.30 17.35
N TRP A 380 18.92 2.43 17.49
CA TRP A 380 19.33 3.51 18.41
C TRP A 380 19.05 3.21 19.88
N ASN A 381 18.02 2.39 20.18
CA ASN A 381 17.48 2.13 21.51
C ASN A 381 17.80 0.72 22.01
N GLU A 382 17.78 0.54 23.33
CA GLU A 382 18.02 -0.74 23.99
C GLU A 382 16.98 -1.80 23.60
N GLY A 383 17.41 -3.10 23.51
CA GLY A 383 16.51 -4.25 23.33
C GLY A 383 16.80 -5.17 22.13
N TRP A 384 17.59 -4.73 21.17
CA TRP A 384 17.82 -5.46 19.92
C TRP A 384 18.58 -6.78 20.06
N GLU A 385 19.16 -7.08 21.22
CA GLU A 385 19.81 -8.36 21.52
C GLU A 385 18.81 -9.52 21.62
N ASP A 386 17.53 -9.22 21.88
CA ASP A 386 16.53 -10.23 22.24
C ASP A 386 15.13 -9.90 21.63
N TRP A 387 15.09 -9.32 20.42
CA TRP A 387 13.87 -8.80 19.82
C TRP A 387 13.17 -9.80 18.90
N PHE A 388 13.86 -10.38 17.94
CA PHE A 388 13.28 -11.18 16.89
C PHE A 388 13.16 -12.65 17.26
N GLY A 389 12.01 -13.28 16.92
CA GLY A 389 11.78 -14.73 17.08
C GLY A 389 11.47 -15.20 18.51
N HIS A 390 11.52 -14.34 19.51
CA HIS A 390 11.30 -14.71 20.92
C HIS A 390 9.86 -14.41 21.39
N GLN A 391 9.05 -13.71 20.60
CA GLN A 391 7.65 -13.35 20.90
C GLN A 391 7.47 -12.78 22.31
N LYS A 392 8.31 -11.82 22.67
CA LYS A 392 8.27 -11.13 23.98
C LYS A 392 7.40 -9.89 23.88
N LEU A 393 6.53 -9.70 24.88
CA LEU A 393 5.65 -8.54 24.94
C LEU A 393 6.44 -7.23 25.12
N ASP A 394 7.42 -7.20 26.00
CA ASP A 394 8.10 -5.98 26.47
C ASP A 394 9.58 -5.97 26.08
N VAL A 395 9.87 -5.89 24.77
CA VAL A 395 11.25 -5.80 24.26
C VAL A 395 11.77 -4.36 24.30
N PHE A 396 10.97 -3.38 23.84
CA PHE A 396 11.36 -1.98 23.68
C PHE A 396 10.53 -1.04 24.54
N ASP A 397 11.15 0.04 25.03
CA ASP A 397 10.45 1.14 25.72
C ASP A 397 10.33 2.41 24.88
N PHE A 398 11.01 2.45 23.72
CA PHE A 398 11.00 3.55 22.75
C PHE A 398 11.51 4.89 23.27
N VAL A 399 12.23 4.90 24.39
CA VAL A 399 12.75 6.13 25.03
C VAL A 399 14.18 6.00 25.53
N THR A 400 14.73 4.78 25.71
CA THR A 400 16.07 4.57 26.27
C THR A 400 17.09 4.28 25.16
N PRO A 401 18.03 5.21 24.87
CA PRO A 401 19.05 4.98 23.86
C PRO A 401 20.15 4.04 24.38
N TYR A 402 20.86 3.38 23.48
CA TYR A 402 22.10 2.68 23.81
C TYR A 402 23.20 3.62 24.34
N PRO A 403 24.19 3.13 25.11
CA PRO A 403 25.24 3.95 25.70
C PRO A 403 26.11 4.73 24.69
N ASP A 404 26.20 4.27 23.45
CA ASP A 404 26.95 4.88 22.36
C ASP A 404 26.13 5.75 21.41
N PHE A 405 24.84 5.99 21.76
CA PHE A 405 23.92 6.87 21.05
C PHE A 405 23.46 8.04 21.94
N ASP A 406 24.10 9.18 21.82
CA ASP A 406 23.69 10.41 22.54
C ASP A 406 22.61 11.14 21.74
N ILE A 407 21.34 10.84 22.06
CA ILE A 407 20.17 11.38 21.37
C ILE A 407 20.12 12.92 21.35
N LYS A 408 20.54 13.57 22.45
CA LYS A 408 20.55 15.03 22.51
C LYS A 408 21.65 15.63 21.63
N MET A 409 22.86 15.17 21.78
CA MET A 409 24.02 15.67 21.03
C MET A 409 23.82 15.46 19.53
N LEU A 410 23.27 14.30 19.12
CA LEU A 410 23.05 13.98 17.70
C LEU A 410 21.95 14.84 17.08
N ASN A 411 20.84 15.10 17.79
CA ASN A 411 19.79 16.01 17.30
C ASN A 411 20.30 17.46 17.23
N ASP A 412 21.01 17.95 18.26
CA ASP A 412 21.60 19.28 18.22
C ASP A 412 22.57 19.42 17.03
N TYR A 413 23.40 18.39 16.77
CA TYR A 413 24.31 18.36 15.63
C TYR A 413 23.56 18.37 14.28
N ALA A 414 22.56 17.52 14.11
CA ALA A 414 21.75 17.47 12.90
C ALA A 414 21.07 18.82 12.61
N HIS A 415 20.42 19.42 13.61
CA HIS A 415 19.77 20.73 13.49
C HIS A 415 20.77 21.84 13.14
N SER A 416 22.00 21.81 13.70
CA SER A 416 23.06 22.76 13.34
C SER A 416 23.46 22.69 11.86
N LYS A 417 23.21 21.56 11.19
CA LYS A 417 23.48 21.32 9.78
C LYS A 417 22.24 21.48 8.88
N GLY A 418 21.08 21.84 9.46
CA GLY A 418 19.79 21.94 8.73
C GLY A 418 19.20 20.58 8.36
N VAL A 419 19.56 19.52 9.07
CA VAL A 419 19.06 18.16 8.89
C VAL A 419 18.28 17.75 10.14
N LYS A 420 17.30 16.86 10.02
CA LYS A 420 16.61 16.21 11.14
C LYS A 420 16.95 14.73 11.20
N LEU A 421 16.80 14.14 12.38
CA LEU A 421 16.80 12.69 12.51
C LEU A 421 15.37 12.17 12.38
N MET A 422 15.19 11.06 11.66
CA MET A 422 13.97 10.28 11.64
C MET A 422 14.05 9.18 12.70
N MET A 423 13.04 9.11 13.54
CA MET A 423 12.94 8.11 14.59
C MET A 423 12.61 6.73 14.02
N HIS A 424 13.08 5.66 14.68
CA HIS A 424 12.68 4.29 14.42
C HIS A 424 12.04 3.65 15.64
N HIS A 425 10.84 3.15 15.50
CA HIS A 425 10.12 2.38 16.51
C HIS A 425 9.85 0.98 15.98
N GLU A 426 10.83 0.07 16.10
CA GLU A 426 10.57 -1.36 15.93
C GLU A 426 9.82 -1.87 17.16
N THR A 427 8.71 -2.58 16.94
CA THR A 427 7.84 -3.06 18.01
C THR A 427 8.05 -4.53 18.33
N SER A 428 8.77 -5.29 17.51
CA SER A 428 8.82 -6.78 17.56
C SER A 428 7.40 -7.38 17.56
N SER A 429 6.50 -6.76 16.80
CA SER A 429 5.06 -7.08 16.68
C SER A 429 4.27 -7.01 18.00
N ALA A 430 4.84 -6.42 19.07
CA ALA A 430 4.17 -6.27 20.37
C ALA A 430 3.30 -5.00 20.41
N ALA A 431 2.17 -5.03 19.70
CA ALA A 431 1.26 -3.89 19.55
C ALA A 431 0.82 -3.30 20.91
N LEU A 432 0.46 -4.15 21.89
CA LEU A 432 0.05 -3.70 23.21
C LEU A 432 1.17 -3.00 23.98
N ASN A 433 2.42 -3.44 23.82
CA ASN A 433 3.56 -2.77 24.42
C ASN A 433 3.76 -1.38 23.79
N TYR A 434 3.69 -1.30 22.47
CA TYR A 434 3.83 -0.02 21.78
C TYR A 434 2.74 0.96 22.20
N GLU A 435 1.47 0.54 22.28
CA GLU A 435 0.38 1.40 22.75
C GLU A 435 0.57 1.93 24.18
N ARG A 436 1.14 1.14 25.08
CA ARG A 436 1.47 1.57 26.45
C ARG A 436 2.54 2.65 26.51
N HIS A 437 3.45 2.67 25.54
CA HIS A 437 4.58 3.59 25.47
C HIS A 437 4.39 4.75 24.48
N LEU A 438 3.34 4.73 23.67
CA LEU A 438 3.16 5.61 22.51
C LEU A 438 3.26 7.10 22.85
N GLU A 439 2.57 7.55 23.89
CA GLU A 439 2.62 8.95 24.36
C GLU A 439 4.03 9.34 24.84
N ASN A 440 4.71 8.47 25.59
CA ASN A 440 6.07 8.75 26.08
C ASN A 440 7.07 8.81 24.90
N ALA A 441 6.91 7.93 23.94
CA ALA A 441 7.74 7.89 22.73
C ALA A 441 7.58 9.17 21.90
N PHE A 442 6.36 9.62 21.64
CA PHE A 442 6.13 10.86 20.88
C PHE A 442 6.50 12.11 21.67
N ASN A 443 6.34 12.13 22.98
CA ASN A 443 6.86 13.21 23.85
C ASN A 443 8.39 13.31 23.78
N LEU A 444 9.10 12.17 23.76
CA LEU A 444 10.55 12.14 23.56
C LEU A 444 10.93 12.73 22.19
N MET A 445 10.21 12.35 21.14
CA MET A 445 10.41 12.87 19.80
C MET A 445 10.26 14.40 19.76
N ASN A 446 9.18 14.92 20.31
CA ASN A 446 8.94 16.35 20.39
C ASN A 446 10.03 17.07 21.20
N LYS A 447 10.48 16.48 22.31
CA LYS A 447 11.56 17.03 23.14
C LYS A 447 12.85 17.25 22.37
N TYR A 448 13.18 16.37 21.43
CA TYR A 448 14.44 16.43 20.66
C TYR A 448 14.25 16.91 19.23
N GLY A 449 13.02 17.28 18.82
CA GLY A 449 12.73 17.92 17.53
C GLY A 449 12.66 16.97 16.35
N TYR A 450 12.33 15.70 16.57
CA TYR A 450 11.94 14.77 15.52
C TYR A 450 10.57 15.15 14.98
N ASP A 451 10.33 14.95 13.67
CA ASP A 451 9.05 15.18 13.02
C ASP A 451 8.56 13.99 12.16
N ALA A 452 9.35 12.93 12.09
CA ALA A 452 8.98 11.70 11.40
C ALA A 452 9.42 10.45 12.17
N VAL A 453 8.62 9.38 12.05
CA VAL A 453 8.90 8.06 12.62
C VAL A 453 8.70 6.97 11.59
N LYS A 454 9.64 6.04 11.50
CA LYS A 454 9.46 4.72 10.88
C LYS A 454 9.01 3.76 11.97
N THR A 455 7.85 3.10 11.79
CA THR A 455 7.37 2.04 12.68
C THR A 455 7.60 0.68 12.05
N GLY A 456 7.91 -0.35 12.83
CA GLY A 456 8.12 -1.73 12.39
C GLY A 456 7.35 -2.73 13.23
N TYR A 457 6.92 -3.84 12.61
CA TYR A 457 6.15 -4.92 13.25
C TYR A 457 6.67 -6.29 12.80
N VAL A 458 7.97 -6.51 12.95
CA VAL A 458 8.60 -7.77 12.54
C VAL A 458 8.22 -8.91 13.47
N GLY A 459 7.74 -10.01 12.90
CA GLY A 459 7.38 -11.24 13.62
C GLY A 459 5.88 -11.42 13.80
N ASP A 460 5.49 -12.48 14.53
CA ASP A 460 4.08 -12.77 14.84
C ASP A 460 3.50 -11.76 15.82
N ILE A 461 2.26 -11.34 15.58
CA ILE A 461 1.60 -10.34 16.42
C ILE A 461 1.46 -10.79 17.88
N ILE A 462 1.70 -9.86 18.79
CA ILE A 462 1.38 -9.99 20.20
C ILE A 462 0.28 -8.97 20.55
N PRO A 463 -0.90 -9.43 21.00
CA PRO A 463 -1.22 -10.74 21.61
C PRO A 463 -1.24 -11.91 20.61
N ARG A 464 -0.76 -13.06 21.06
CA ARG A 464 -0.63 -14.28 20.24
C ARG A 464 -1.97 -14.73 19.68
N GLY A 465 -1.95 -15.13 18.41
CA GLY A 465 -3.11 -15.57 17.65
C GLY A 465 -3.76 -14.45 16.85
N GLU A 466 -3.42 -13.19 17.12
CA GLU A 466 -3.78 -12.07 16.24
C GLU A 466 -2.90 -12.08 14.99
N TYR A 467 -3.43 -11.48 13.93
CA TYR A 467 -2.76 -11.35 12.64
C TYR A 467 -2.56 -9.87 12.28
N HIS A 468 -1.54 -9.58 11.47
CA HIS A 468 -1.20 -8.21 11.04
C HIS A 468 -2.37 -7.46 10.37
N TYR A 469 -3.33 -8.18 9.81
CA TYR A 469 -4.44 -7.60 9.05
C TYR A 469 -5.81 -7.80 9.70
N SER A 470 -5.83 -8.18 10.99
CA SER A 470 -7.07 -8.27 11.79
C SER A 470 -7.66 -6.88 12.08
N GLN A 471 -8.94 -6.81 12.47
CA GLN A 471 -9.57 -5.55 12.89
C GLN A 471 -8.82 -4.89 14.05
N LEU A 472 -8.33 -5.68 15.03
CA LEU A 472 -7.55 -5.18 16.16
C LEU A 472 -6.30 -4.44 15.68
N MET A 473 -5.56 -5.02 14.74
CA MET A 473 -4.33 -4.42 14.23
C MET A 473 -4.60 -3.22 13.32
N ASN A 474 -5.64 -3.25 12.49
CA ASN A 474 -6.04 -2.07 11.71
C ASN A 474 -6.40 -0.89 12.62
N ASN A 475 -7.08 -1.15 13.75
CA ASN A 475 -7.37 -0.14 14.76
C ASN A 475 -6.11 0.35 15.48
N HIS A 476 -5.13 -0.54 15.70
CA HIS A 476 -3.85 -0.17 16.26
C HIS A 476 -3.07 0.77 15.31
N TYR A 477 -2.90 0.41 14.05
CA TYR A 477 -2.21 1.26 13.06
C TYR A 477 -2.86 2.64 12.93
N GLN A 478 -4.20 2.67 12.90
CA GLN A 478 -4.94 3.93 12.85
C GLN A 478 -4.68 4.80 14.11
N ARG A 479 -4.66 4.20 15.31
CA ARG A 479 -4.35 4.90 16.56
C ARG A 479 -2.94 5.49 16.57
N VAL A 480 -1.97 4.76 16.04
CA VAL A 480 -0.58 5.27 15.89
C VAL A 480 -0.56 6.51 15.01
N VAL A 481 -1.21 6.48 13.83
CA VAL A 481 -1.30 7.61 12.91
C VAL A 481 -2.01 8.82 13.54
N GLU A 482 -3.13 8.60 14.22
CA GLU A 482 -3.90 9.66 14.88
C GLU A 482 -3.16 10.27 16.06
N THR A 483 -2.46 9.46 16.85
CA THR A 483 -1.65 9.95 17.98
C THR A 483 -0.44 10.72 17.45
N ALA A 484 0.24 10.21 16.44
CA ALA A 484 1.34 10.92 15.78
C ALA A 484 0.90 12.29 15.23
N ALA A 485 -0.30 12.38 14.62
CA ALA A 485 -0.84 13.65 14.14
C ALA A 485 -1.02 14.68 15.26
N LYS A 486 -1.46 14.28 16.45
CA LYS A 486 -1.58 15.17 17.62
C LYS A 486 -0.23 15.72 18.10
N HIS A 487 0.84 14.97 17.85
CA HIS A 487 2.22 15.36 18.15
C HIS A 487 2.96 16.01 16.97
N HIS A 488 2.28 16.27 15.84
CA HIS A 488 2.86 16.78 14.60
C HIS A 488 3.99 15.91 14.07
N ILE A 489 3.78 14.59 14.05
CA ILE A 489 4.75 13.59 13.59
C ILE A 489 4.21 12.88 12.35
N MET A 490 5.03 12.82 11.30
CA MET A 490 4.79 12.02 10.10
C MET A 490 5.11 10.55 10.37
N VAL A 491 4.36 9.65 9.75
CA VAL A 491 4.48 8.20 9.95
C VAL A 491 4.86 7.52 8.64
N ASN A 492 5.88 6.66 8.71
CA ASN A 492 6.26 5.68 7.70
C ASN A 492 6.05 4.28 8.31
N ALA A 493 4.99 3.58 7.90
CA ALA A 493 4.58 2.32 8.52
C ALA A 493 5.14 1.11 7.75
N HIS A 494 6.00 0.30 8.37
CA HIS A 494 6.51 -0.96 7.82
C HIS A 494 5.74 -2.15 8.42
N GLU A 495 5.64 -3.27 7.69
CA GLU A 495 4.90 -4.50 8.00
C GLU A 495 3.40 -4.28 8.37
N ALA A 496 2.91 -3.06 8.28
CA ALA A 496 1.51 -2.71 8.55
C ALA A 496 0.57 -3.17 7.43
N THR A 497 -0.72 -2.96 7.63
CA THR A 497 -1.73 -3.22 6.58
C THR A 497 -1.43 -2.40 5.32
N ARG A 498 -1.62 -3.03 4.15
CA ARG A 498 -1.53 -2.35 2.85
C ARG A 498 -2.41 -1.10 2.81
N PRO A 499 -2.00 -0.05 2.10
CA PRO A 499 -2.76 1.20 2.05
C PRO A 499 -4.11 1.04 1.37
N THR A 500 -5.10 1.72 1.93
CA THR A 500 -6.48 1.79 1.44
C THR A 500 -6.95 3.24 1.24
N GLY A 501 -6.01 4.16 0.98
CA GLY A 501 -6.28 5.58 0.73
C GLY A 501 -6.42 6.44 1.97
N ILE A 502 -6.15 5.90 3.15
CA ILE A 502 -6.28 6.62 4.45
C ILE A 502 -5.42 7.89 4.50
N CYS A 503 -4.34 7.94 3.73
CA CYS A 503 -3.49 9.13 3.61
C CYS A 503 -4.21 10.37 3.05
N ARG A 504 -5.39 10.27 2.43
CA ARG A 504 -6.26 11.41 2.14
C ARG A 504 -6.80 12.04 3.43
N THR A 505 -7.27 11.21 4.36
CA THR A 505 -7.86 11.64 5.63
C THR A 505 -6.80 12.01 6.66
N TRP A 506 -5.69 11.26 6.66
CA TRP A 506 -4.57 11.43 7.58
C TRP A 506 -3.26 11.58 6.78
N PRO A 507 -2.99 12.77 6.19
CA PRO A 507 -1.82 12.99 5.33
C PRO A 507 -0.47 12.95 6.05
N ASN A 508 -0.46 12.82 7.37
CA ASN A 508 0.77 12.51 8.12
C ASN A 508 1.23 11.05 7.96
N LEU A 509 0.39 10.16 7.41
CA LEU A 509 0.82 8.84 6.93
C LEU A 509 1.49 9.02 5.56
N VAL A 510 2.79 9.36 5.58
CA VAL A 510 3.57 9.72 4.39
C VAL A 510 4.24 8.53 3.72
N GLY A 511 4.41 7.42 4.43
CA GLY A 511 5.05 6.22 3.90
C GLY A 511 4.41 4.95 4.47
N ASN A 512 4.48 3.90 3.69
CA ASN A 512 4.10 2.54 4.10
C ASN A 512 4.86 1.56 3.22
N GLU A 513 5.45 0.52 3.79
CA GLU A 513 6.12 -0.52 3.00
C GLU A 513 5.10 -1.55 2.49
N SER A 514 4.56 -2.38 3.38
CA SER A 514 3.52 -3.41 3.16
C SER A 514 3.63 -4.14 1.82
N ALA A 515 4.85 -4.48 1.41
CA ALA A 515 5.19 -5.30 0.25
C ALA A 515 6.70 -5.59 0.26
N ARG A 516 7.13 -6.54 -0.56
CA ARG A 516 8.53 -6.89 -0.73
C ARG A 516 9.33 -5.72 -1.31
N GLY A 517 10.15 -5.08 -0.47
CA GLY A 517 10.98 -3.91 -0.78
C GLY A 517 12.44 -4.26 -1.08
N THR A 518 13.29 -3.23 -1.09
CA THR A 518 14.73 -3.35 -1.41
C THR A 518 15.48 -4.26 -0.44
N GLU A 519 15.06 -4.39 0.82
CA GLU A 519 15.77 -5.25 1.80
C GLU A 519 15.89 -6.69 1.34
N TYR A 520 14.89 -7.20 0.61
CA TYR A 520 14.91 -8.56 0.06
C TYR A 520 16.00 -8.79 -1.00
N GLU A 521 16.56 -7.73 -1.54
CA GLU A 521 17.74 -7.84 -2.42
C GLU A 521 18.97 -8.37 -1.68
N ALA A 522 19.02 -8.20 -0.36
CA ALA A 522 20.05 -8.82 0.49
C ALA A 522 19.76 -10.30 0.83
N PHE A 523 18.55 -10.79 0.55
CA PHE A 523 18.07 -12.13 0.88
C PHE A 523 17.70 -12.96 -0.36
N GLY A 524 18.43 -12.82 -1.45
CA GLY A 524 18.23 -13.53 -2.70
C GLY A 524 17.56 -12.72 -3.83
N GLY A 525 17.12 -11.51 -3.50
CA GLY A 525 16.59 -10.55 -4.48
C GLY A 525 15.16 -10.82 -4.95
N SER A 526 14.72 -9.97 -5.86
CA SER A 526 13.41 -10.06 -6.50
C SER A 526 13.58 -10.01 -8.01
N VAL A 527 12.76 -10.77 -8.75
CA VAL A 527 12.79 -10.72 -10.23
C VAL A 527 12.57 -9.29 -10.74
N PRO A 528 13.23 -8.85 -11.83
CA PRO A 528 13.17 -7.46 -12.28
C PRO A 528 11.76 -6.92 -12.54
N TYR A 529 10.82 -7.76 -13.01
CA TYR A 529 9.44 -7.32 -13.26
C TYR A 529 8.69 -6.96 -11.96
N HIS A 530 9.18 -7.36 -10.77
CA HIS A 530 8.55 -7.01 -9.49
C HIS A 530 8.37 -5.49 -9.34
N THR A 531 9.39 -4.71 -9.66
CA THR A 531 9.35 -3.24 -9.57
C THR A 531 8.46 -2.56 -10.62
N VAL A 532 8.09 -3.23 -11.70
CA VAL A 532 7.09 -2.75 -12.67
C VAL A 532 5.71 -3.36 -12.45
N MET A 533 5.58 -4.21 -11.40
CA MET A 533 4.30 -4.77 -10.96
C MET A 533 3.70 -4.00 -9.77
N LEU A 534 4.53 -3.61 -8.81
CA LEU A 534 4.09 -2.88 -7.61
C LEU A 534 3.24 -1.63 -7.90
N PRO A 535 3.51 -0.79 -8.92
CA PRO A 535 2.64 0.33 -9.25
C PRO A 535 1.21 -0.04 -9.64
N PHE A 536 1.02 -1.21 -10.27
CA PHE A 536 -0.31 -1.71 -10.65
C PHE A 536 -1.06 -2.40 -9.50
N THR A 537 -0.38 -2.73 -8.42
CA THR A 537 -0.91 -3.50 -7.30
C THR A 537 -0.77 -2.72 -6.01
N ARG A 538 0.38 -2.83 -5.33
CA ARG A 538 0.64 -2.27 -4.01
C ARG A 538 0.40 -0.74 -3.91
N LEU A 539 0.70 0.02 -4.98
CA LEU A 539 0.54 1.48 -4.97
C LEU A 539 -0.90 1.96 -5.23
N GLN A 540 -1.85 1.07 -5.48
CA GLN A 540 -3.25 1.46 -5.74
C GLN A 540 -3.94 2.14 -4.54
N GLY A 541 -3.49 1.87 -3.33
CA GLY A 541 -4.04 2.44 -2.11
C GLY A 541 -3.22 3.59 -1.50
N GLY A 542 -2.01 3.84 -1.98
CA GLY A 542 -1.12 4.88 -1.44
C GLY A 542 0.36 4.66 -1.72
N PRO A 543 1.21 5.60 -1.29
CA PRO A 543 2.65 5.59 -1.56
C PRO A 543 3.35 4.38 -0.93
N MET A 544 4.52 4.02 -1.47
CA MET A 544 5.36 2.96 -0.94
C MET A 544 6.74 3.46 -0.58
N ASP A 545 7.19 3.17 0.65
CA ASP A 545 8.59 3.27 1.03
C ASP A 545 9.35 2.04 0.52
N TYR A 546 9.72 2.08 -0.77
CA TYR A 546 10.45 0.99 -1.45
C TYR A 546 11.92 0.95 -1.08
N THR A 547 12.48 2.04 -0.54
CA THR A 547 13.90 2.22 -0.22
C THR A 547 14.84 2.07 -1.43
N PRO A 548 14.65 2.88 -2.52
CA PRO A 548 15.42 2.78 -3.74
C PRO A 548 16.83 3.34 -3.63
N GLY A 549 17.63 3.16 -4.68
CA GLY A 549 18.88 3.89 -4.86
C GLY A 549 20.15 3.12 -4.54
N ILE A 550 20.13 1.79 -4.49
CA ILE A 550 21.33 1.00 -4.28
C ILE A 550 22.19 1.01 -5.57
N PHE A 551 23.39 1.62 -5.49
CA PHE A 551 24.33 1.72 -6.62
C PHE A 551 25.37 0.59 -6.64
N GLU A 552 25.84 0.19 -5.45
CA GLU A 552 26.71 -0.98 -5.33
C GLU A 552 25.88 -2.27 -5.28
N THR A 553 25.32 -2.61 -6.44
CA THR A 553 24.32 -3.66 -6.60
C THR A 553 24.82 -5.08 -6.34
N LYS A 554 26.13 -5.36 -6.42
CA LYS A 554 26.71 -6.67 -6.11
C LYS A 554 27.30 -6.67 -4.72
N LEU A 555 26.56 -7.23 -3.77
CA LEU A 555 26.91 -7.16 -2.35
C LEU A 555 28.20 -7.88 -2.00
N SER A 556 28.55 -8.95 -2.73
CA SER A 556 29.82 -9.69 -2.55
C SER A 556 31.07 -8.90 -2.91
N GLU A 557 30.96 -7.76 -3.61
CA GLU A 557 32.12 -6.91 -3.92
C GLU A 557 32.58 -6.06 -2.74
N TRP A 558 31.76 -5.90 -1.69
CA TRP A 558 32.05 -5.05 -0.54
C TRP A 558 31.63 -5.64 0.81
N SER A 559 30.96 -6.81 0.82
CA SER A 559 30.52 -7.51 2.02
C SER A 559 30.66 -9.03 1.89
N ASN A 560 30.31 -9.76 2.95
CA ASN A 560 30.23 -11.23 2.91
C ASN A 560 28.92 -11.75 2.32
N ASN A 561 27.95 -10.88 2.02
CA ASN A 561 26.66 -11.23 1.46
C ASN A 561 26.82 -11.59 -0.03
N GLN A 562 26.35 -12.77 -0.42
CA GLN A 562 26.49 -13.28 -1.79
C GLN A 562 25.32 -12.89 -2.72
N SER A 563 24.35 -12.16 -2.20
CA SER A 563 23.21 -11.67 -2.97
C SER A 563 23.57 -10.46 -3.83
N TYR A 564 22.66 -10.03 -4.68
CA TYR A 564 22.80 -8.84 -5.50
C TYR A 564 21.44 -8.20 -5.78
N VAL A 565 21.43 -6.91 -6.06
CA VAL A 565 20.24 -6.14 -6.41
C VAL A 565 19.88 -6.39 -7.88
N HIS A 566 18.65 -6.86 -8.14
CA HIS A 566 18.19 -7.25 -9.47
C HIS A 566 17.78 -6.05 -10.34
N SER A 567 18.67 -5.07 -10.42
CA SER A 567 18.47 -3.83 -11.17
C SER A 567 19.79 -3.27 -11.69
N THR A 568 19.75 -2.49 -12.77
CA THR A 568 20.88 -1.63 -13.13
C THR A 568 20.89 -0.36 -12.26
N LEU A 569 22.02 0.37 -12.24
CA LEU A 569 22.12 1.67 -11.57
C LEU A 569 21.06 2.64 -12.11
N CYS A 570 20.86 2.74 -13.43
CA CYS A 570 19.81 3.60 -13.99
C CYS A 570 18.40 3.08 -13.70
N GLY A 571 18.23 1.77 -13.55
CA GLY A 571 17.02 1.17 -13.02
C GLY A 571 16.72 1.65 -11.58
N GLN A 572 17.73 1.75 -10.71
CA GLN A 572 17.59 2.28 -9.36
C GLN A 572 17.20 3.77 -9.37
N LEU A 573 17.82 4.58 -10.24
CA LEU A 573 17.43 6.00 -10.40
C LEU A 573 15.96 6.16 -10.86
N SER A 574 15.48 5.30 -11.76
CA SER A 574 14.11 5.37 -12.26
C SER A 574 13.05 5.13 -11.18
N LEU A 575 13.39 4.38 -10.13
CA LEU A 575 12.46 4.05 -9.04
C LEU A 575 11.99 5.27 -8.26
N TYR A 576 12.78 6.36 -8.19
CA TYR A 576 12.34 7.62 -7.58
C TYR A 576 11.12 8.25 -8.26
N LEU A 577 10.79 7.81 -9.47
CA LEU A 577 9.63 8.28 -10.23
C LEU A 577 8.57 7.19 -10.40
N VAL A 578 8.99 5.95 -10.62
CA VAL A 578 8.08 4.82 -10.85
C VAL A 578 7.42 4.35 -9.55
N MET A 579 8.19 4.32 -8.45
CA MET A 579 7.68 4.05 -7.09
C MET A 579 7.31 5.37 -6.42
N TYR A 580 6.07 5.80 -6.60
CA TYR A 580 5.63 7.05 -5.98
C TYR A 580 5.69 6.96 -4.45
N SER A 581 6.35 7.93 -3.86
CA SER A 581 6.32 8.21 -2.42
C SER A 581 6.65 9.69 -2.16
N PRO A 582 5.99 10.36 -1.21
CA PRO A 582 6.44 11.66 -0.71
C PRO A 582 7.65 11.53 0.21
N LEU A 583 7.98 10.32 0.62
CA LEU A 583 9.14 9.98 1.43
C LEU A 583 10.06 9.07 0.62
N GLN A 584 11.21 9.59 0.16
CA GLN A 584 12.13 8.86 -0.73
C GLN A 584 13.50 8.66 -0.08
N MET A 585 13.92 7.41 0.04
CA MET A 585 15.21 7.06 0.62
C MET A 585 16.33 7.06 -0.43
N ALA A 586 17.49 7.62 -0.07
CA ALA A 586 18.78 7.28 -0.67
C ALA A 586 19.37 6.13 0.17
N ALA A 587 19.06 4.90 -0.21
CA ALA A 587 19.20 3.74 0.67
C ALA A 587 20.61 3.15 0.78
N ASP A 588 21.51 3.45 -0.17
CA ASP A 588 22.89 2.96 -0.17
C ASP A 588 23.77 3.71 0.83
N LEU A 589 24.98 3.22 1.01
CA LEU A 589 25.98 3.82 1.91
C LEU A 589 26.56 5.13 1.32
N PRO A 590 26.90 6.12 2.15
CA PRO A 590 27.51 7.38 1.68
C PRO A 590 28.71 7.19 0.75
N GLU A 591 29.64 6.29 1.10
CA GLU A 591 30.83 5.98 0.31
C GLU A 591 30.52 5.34 -1.05
N HIS A 592 29.40 4.66 -1.20
CA HIS A 592 28.95 4.11 -2.47
C HIS A 592 28.46 5.22 -3.40
N TYR A 593 27.72 6.17 -2.89
CA TYR A 593 27.28 7.34 -3.65
C TYR A 593 28.44 8.23 -4.09
N GLU A 594 29.49 8.39 -3.26
CA GLU A 594 30.67 9.17 -3.60
C GLU A 594 31.45 8.61 -4.79
N LYS A 595 31.38 7.30 -5.04
CA LYS A 595 31.97 6.68 -6.23
C LYS A 595 31.23 7.04 -7.54
N TYR A 596 29.95 7.37 -7.46
CA TYR A 596 29.04 7.65 -8.58
C TYR A 596 28.37 9.01 -8.39
N ASP A 597 29.13 10.03 -7.99
CA ASP A 597 28.63 11.36 -7.62
C ASP A 597 27.88 12.03 -8.78
N ASP A 598 28.31 11.79 -10.01
CA ASP A 598 27.65 12.26 -11.23
C ASP A 598 26.25 11.64 -11.44
N ALA A 599 26.08 10.36 -11.15
CA ALA A 599 24.76 9.68 -11.18
C ALA A 599 23.91 10.09 -9.98
N PHE A 600 24.52 10.29 -8.79
CA PHE A 600 23.84 10.72 -7.59
C PHE A 600 23.24 12.13 -7.74
N GLN A 601 23.71 12.93 -8.70
CA GLN A 601 23.15 14.24 -9.02
C GLN A 601 21.63 14.16 -9.33
N PHE A 602 21.18 13.08 -9.94
CA PHE A 602 19.74 12.87 -10.17
C PHE A 602 18.96 12.80 -8.84
N ILE A 603 19.48 12.10 -7.82
CA ILE A 603 18.83 11.99 -6.50
C ILE A 603 18.80 13.34 -5.80
N ARG A 604 19.84 14.18 -5.98
CA ARG A 604 19.82 15.57 -5.47
C ARG A 604 18.72 16.41 -6.12
N ASP A 605 18.53 16.27 -7.43
CA ASP A 605 17.64 17.11 -8.23
C ASP A 605 16.16 16.69 -8.14
N VAL A 606 15.87 15.39 -8.07
CA VAL A 606 14.50 14.86 -8.16
C VAL A 606 13.63 15.33 -6.98
N ALA A 607 12.39 15.71 -7.27
CA ALA A 607 11.40 16.08 -6.26
C ALA A 607 10.68 14.86 -5.69
N CYS A 608 9.96 15.03 -4.58
CA CYS A 608 9.09 14.03 -3.94
C CYS A 608 7.61 14.42 -3.94
N ASP A 609 7.27 15.66 -4.36
CA ASP A 609 5.90 16.15 -4.44
C ASP A 609 5.64 16.77 -5.82
N TRP A 610 4.43 16.60 -6.36
CA TRP A 610 4.19 16.82 -7.79
C TRP A 610 2.94 17.64 -8.06
N ASP A 611 3.04 18.56 -9.04
CA ASP A 611 1.88 19.28 -9.58
C ASP A 611 1.11 18.46 -10.62
N ASP A 612 1.82 17.62 -11.38
CA ASP A 612 1.23 16.79 -12.43
C ASP A 612 2.06 15.51 -12.66
N SER A 613 1.38 14.44 -13.03
CA SER A 613 2.00 13.16 -13.39
C SER A 613 1.33 12.59 -14.63
N LYS A 614 2.13 12.17 -15.60
CA LYS A 614 1.68 11.60 -16.87
C LYS A 614 2.35 10.26 -17.11
N TYR A 615 1.57 9.21 -17.09
CA TYR A 615 2.04 7.89 -17.49
C TYR A 615 2.09 7.82 -19.02
N LEU A 616 3.29 7.71 -19.58
CA LEU A 616 3.53 7.78 -21.02
C LEU A 616 3.43 6.42 -21.69
N GLU A 617 3.96 5.40 -21.04
CA GLU A 617 3.92 3.99 -21.47
C GLU A 617 3.73 3.11 -20.25
N ALA A 618 2.89 2.08 -20.35
CA ALA A 618 2.69 1.13 -19.24
C ALA A 618 2.20 -0.23 -19.75
N GLU A 619 2.74 -1.30 -19.19
CA GLU A 619 2.24 -2.66 -19.32
C GLU A 619 2.63 -3.44 -18.05
N PRO A 620 1.67 -4.04 -17.32
CA PRO A 620 1.96 -4.80 -16.11
C PRO A 620 3.07 -5.83 -16.29
N ALA A 621 4.01 -5.88 -15.33
CA ALA A 621 5.17 -6.76 -15.31
C ALA A 621 6.16 -6.58 -16.47
N LYS A 622 5.98 -5.59 -17.35
CA LYS A 622 6.88 -5.39 -18.50
C LYS A 622 7.62 -4.07 -18.43
N TYR A 623 6.90 -2.95 -18.36
CA TYR A 623 7.51 -1.62 -18.33
C TYR A 623 6.55 -0.53 -17.84
N ILE A 624 7.13 0.55 -17.35
CA ILE A 624 6.45 1.81 -17.03
C ILE A 624 7.35 2.97 -17.41
N THR A 625 6.77 4.00 -18.03
CA THR A 625 7.41 5.30 -18.25
C THR A 625 6.48 6.40 -17.73
N VAL A 626 6.97 7.22 -16.80
CA VAL A 626 6.20 8.29 -16.17
C VAL A 626 6.96 9.61 -16.21
N ALA A 627 6.26 10.72 -16.52
CA ALA A 627 6.75 12.09 -16.41
C ALA A 627 6.03 12.80 -15.28
N ARG A 628 6.77 13.49 -14.39
CA ARG A 628 6.23 14.18 -13.21
C ARG A 628 6.74 15.62 -13.17
N LYS A 629 5.84 16.57 -12.93
CA LYS A 629 6.16 17.99 -12.74
C LYS A 629 6.36 18.29 -11.27
N ALA A 630 7.54 18.77 -10.90
CA ALA A 630 7.84 19.13 -9.51
C ALA A 630 6.94 20.28 -9.04
N LYS A 631 6.36 20.11 -7.85
CA LYS A 631 5.39 21.05 -7.27
C LYS A 631 5.94 22.46 -7.15
N GLY A 632 5.16 23.43 -7.59
CA GLY A 632 5.50 24.86 -7.53
C GLY A 632 6.60 25.28 -8.50
N THR A 633 7.02 24.45 -9.45
CA THR A 633 8.10 24.73 -10.41
C THR A 633 7.66 24.45 -11.85
N ASN A 634 8.56 24.74 -12.80
CA ASN A 634 8.41 24.32 -14.20
C ASN A 634 9.29 23.12 -14.53
N ASN A 635 9.96 22.53 -13.55
CA ASN A 635 10.86 21.39 -13.75
C ASN A 635 10.05 20.09 -13.90
N TRP A 636 10.51 19.26 -14.81
CA TRP A 636 9.96 17.92 -15.02
C TRP A 636 11.01 16.84 -14.83
N PHE A 637 10.57 15.68 -14.41
CA PHE A 637 11.40 14.49 -14.26
C PHE A 637 10.73 13.33 -14.97
N VAL A 638 11.49 12.49 -15.68
CA VAL A 638 10.95 11.32 -16.39
C VAL A 638 11.70 10.09 -15.94
N GLY A 639 10.97 9.05 -15.53
CA GLY A 639 11.52 7.75 -15.18
C GLY A 639 10.93 6.64 -16.05
N GLY A 640 11.77 5.73 -16.49
CA GLY A 640 11.36 4.50 -17.16
C GLY A 640 12.02 3.30 -16.53
N LYS A 641 11.24 2.24 -16.26
CA LYS A 641 11.67 0.96 -15.70
C LYS A 641 11.17 -0.18 -16.54
N THR A 642 12.02 -1.20 -16.78
CA THR A 642 11.67 -2.34 -17.62
C THR A 642 12.16 -3.67 -17.04
N ASP A 643 11.43 -4.75 -17.36
CA ASP A 643 11.87 -6.12 -17.13
C ASP A 643 12.86 -6.58 -18.21
N ALA A 644 12.44 -6.52 -19.46
CA ALA A 644 13.25 -6.93 -20.62
C ALA A 644 13.88 -5.74 -21.34
N ALA A 645 14.99 -5.96 -22.04
CA ALA A 645 15.64 -4.92 -22.83
C ALA A 645 14.69 -4.34 -23.89
N ARG A 646 14.59 -2.99 -23.95
CA ARG A 646 13.72 -2.28 -24.90
C ARG A 646 14.26 -0.91 -25.29
N THR A 647 13.52 -0.22 -26.12
CA THR A 647 13.73 1.20 -26.41
C THR A 647 12.44 1.96 -26.11
N SER A 648 12.49 2.87 -25.13
CA SER A 648 11.40 3.79 -24.84
C SER A 648 11.42 4.98 -25.80
N VAL A 649 10.22 5.45 -26.16
CA VAL A 649 10.00 6.64 -26.99
C VAL A 649 9.30 7.70 -26.16
N VAL A 650 10.07 8.62 -25.60
CA VAL A 650 9.56 9.70 -24.75
C VAL A 650 9.27 10.94 -25.61
N LYS A 651 8.00 11.23 -25.83
CA LYS A 651 7.54 12.45 -26.49
C LYS A 651 7.39 13.57 -25.45
N LEU A 652 8.09 14.68 -25.63
CA LEU A 652 8.11 15.81 -24.69
C LEU A 652 6.92 16.78 -24.90
N ASP A 653 5.74 16.26 -25.25
CA ASP A 653 4.55 17.05 -25.51
C ASP A 653 3.96 17.68 -24.23
N PHE A 654 4.32 17.15 -23.04
CA PHE A 654 3.91 17.66 -21.74
C PHE A 654 4.65 18.93 -21.31
N LEU A 655 5.76 19.29 -21.95
CA LEU A 655 6.53 20.49 -21.63
C LEU A 655 5.78 21.78 -22.00
N ASP A 656 6.10 22.87 -21.33
CA ASP A 656 5.49 24.18 -21.59
C ASP A 656 5.89 24.73 -22.96
N LYS A 657 4.93 25.27 -23.69
CA LYS A 657 5.16 25.90 -25.00
C LYS A 657 6.09 27.12 -24.87
N GLY A 658 7.12 27.17 -25.70
CA GLY A 658 8.05 28.30 -25.76
C GLY A 658 9.19 28.26 -24.73
N LYS A 659 9.18 27.33 -23.80
CA LYS A 659 10.29 27.12 -22.84
C LYS A 659 11.32 26.16 -23.39
N LYS A 660 12.57 26.36 -22.96
CA LYS A 660 13.69 25.42 -23.12
C LYS A 660 14.06 24.81 -21.78
N TYR A 661 14.57 23.61 -21.83
CA TYR A 661 14.93 22.86 -20.62
C TYR A 661 16.36 22.33 -20.76
N ASP A 662 17.15 22.47 -19.70
CA ASP A 662 18.38 21.71 -19.55
C ASP A 662 18.00 20.26 -19.21
N CYS A 663 18.40 19.36 -20.10
CA CYS A 663 18.04 17.96 -20.05
C CYS A 663 19.28 17.13 -19.73
N ALA A 664 19.29 16.45 -18.57
CA ALA A 664 20.25 15.42 -18.23
C ALA A 664 19.54 14.05 -18.30
N ILE A 665 20.04 13.16 -19.15
CA ILE A 665 19.53 11.80 -19.35
C ILE A 665 20.50 10.83 -18.74
N TYR A 666 20.08 10.11 -17.71
CA TYR A 666 20.77 9.00 -17.06
C TYR A 666 20.18 7.71 -17.63
N GLN A 667 20.92 6.98 -18.45
CA GLN A 667 20.44 5.78 -19.10
C GLN A 667 21.46 4.64 -19.03
N ASP A 668 20.98 3.42 -19.17
CA ASP A 668 21.80 2.23 -19.23
C ASP A 668 22.88 2.36 -20.32
N GLY A 669 24.10 1.98 -19.97
CA GLY A 669 25.24 2.04 -20.85
C GLY A 669 25.28 0.87 -21.83
N LYS A 670 26.31 0.86 -22.66
CA LYS A 670 26.56 -0.25 -23.60
C LYS A 670 26.80 -1.56 -22.84
N ASN A 671 26.07 -2.61 -23.19
CA ASN A 671 26.11 -3.92 -22.56
C ASN A 671 25.67 -3.92 -21.07
N ALA A 672 24.88 -2.94 -20.64
CA ALA A 672 24.25 -2.98 -19.33
C ALA A 672 23.32 -4.19 -19.24
N ASP A 673 23.28 -4.81 -18.07
CA ASP A 673 22.41 -5.95 -17.72
C ASP A 673 22.42 -6.08 -16.19
N TYR A 674 21.28 -6.26 -15.58
CA TYR A 674 21.17 -6.25 -14.11
C TYR A 674 22.02 -7.33 -13.42
N GLU A 675 22.28 -8.44 -14.09
CA GLU A 675 23.05 -9.57 -13.57
C GLU A 675 24.55 -9.46 -13.91
N LYS A 676 24.85 -9.15 -15.18
CA LYS A 676 26.21 -9.24 -15.72
C LYS A 676 26.99 -7.93 -15.62
N ASN A 677 26.31 -6.80 -15.86
CA ASN A 677 26.95 -5.48 -15.93
C ASN A 677 26.01 -4.37 -15.42
N PRO A 678 25.57 -4.42 -14.13
CA PRO A 678 24.54 -3.54 -13.61
C PRO A 678 24.97 -2.06 -13.46
N LYS A 679 26.27 -1.81 -13.33
CA LYS A 679 26.82 -0.47 -13.08
C LYS A 679 27.26 0.27 -14.35
N SER A 680 26.94 -0.27 -15.55
CA SER A 680 27.20 0.40 -16.83
C SER A 680 26.11 1.43 -17.12
N TYR A 681 26.46 2.70 -17.09
CA TYR A 681 25.54 3.80 -17.40
C TYR A 681 26.22 4.87 -18.25
N GLN A 682 25.44 5.82 -18.76
CA GLN A 682 25.93 7.03 -19.41
C GLN A 682 24.99 8.21 -19.09
N ILE A 683 25.59 9.41 -19.01
CA ILE A 683 24.87 10.66 -18.81
C ILE A 683 24.98 11.50 -20.06
N ILE A 684 23.85 11.99 -20.60
CA ILE A 684 23.80 12.80 -21.81
C ILE A 684 23.15 14.13 -21.48
N HIS A 685 23.87 15.23 -21.71
CA HIS A 685 23.37 16.59 -21.53
C HIS A 685 22.99 17.22 -22.87
N LYS A 686 21.80 17.83 -22.92
CA LYS A 686 21.32 18.58 -24.09
C LYS A 686 20.24 19.58 -23.71
N THR A 687 19.93 20.51 -24.60
CA THR A 687 18.76 21.37 -24.44
C THR A 687 17.59 20.82 -25.24
N VAL A 688 16.40 20.74 -24.62
CA VAL A 688 15.19 20.24 -25.27
C VAL A 688 14.02 21.21 -25.11
N LYS A 689 12.95 20.98 -25.85
CA LYS A 689 11.71 21.77 -25.84
C LYS A 689 10.50 20.87 -26.10
N LYS A 690 9.31 21.42 -25.89
CA LYS A 690 8.04 20.77 -26.26
C LYS A 690 8.05 20.26 -27.71
N GLY A 691 7.61 19.04 -27.91
CA GLY A 691 7.54 18.36 -29.21
C GLY A 691 8.80 17.58 -29.60
N ASP A 692 9.90 17.74 -28.86
CA ASP A 692 11.09 16.89 -29.06
C ASP A 692 10.78 15.44 -28.66
N VAL A 693 11.49 14.49 -29.28
CA VAL A 693 11.34 13.04 -29.04
C VAL A 693 12.67 12.46 -28.62
N LEU A 694 12.68 11.76 -27.50
CA LEU A 694 13.84 11.05 -26.98
C LEU A 694 13.65 9.54 -27.21
N LYS A 695 14.68 8.88 -27.76
CA LYS A 695 14.73 7.43 -27.86
C LYS A 695 15.79 6.93 -26.90
N ILE A 696 15.39 6.15 -25.91
CA ILE A 696 16.24 5.73 -24.81
C ILE A 696 16.29 4.21 -24.77
N LYS A 697 17.50 3.66 -24.80
CA LYS A 697 17.71 2.23 -24.67
C LYS A 697 17.74 1.85 -23.19
N GLU A 698 16.99 0.83 -22.87
CA GLU A 698 16.91 0.22 -21.53
C GLU A 698 17.45 -1.21 -21.61
N ALA A 699 18.26 -1.60 -20.64
CA ALA A 699 18.77 -2.96 -20.51
C ALA A 699 17.74 -3.89 -19.86
N ARG A 700 18.00 -5.18 -19.81
CA ARG A 700 17.23 -6.15 -19.03
C ARG A 700 17.33 -5.80 -17.54
N GLY A 701 16.19 -5.66 -16.84
CA GLY A 701 16.11 -5.20 -15.45
C GLY A 701 16.59 -3.77 -15.24
N GLY A 702 16.72 -3.01 -16.33
CA GLY A 702 17.25 -1.66 -16.35
C GLY A 702 16.21 -0.56 -16.35
N GLY A 703 16.65 0.63 -16.75
CA GLY A 703 15.80 1.79 -16.84
C GLY A 703 16.55 3.06 -17.20
N PHE A 704 15.86 4.19 -17.02
CA PHE A 704 16.44 5.51 -17.21
C PHE A 704 15.76 6.55 -16.28
N ALA A 705 16.48 7.64 -16.04
CA ALA A 705 15.96 8.79 -15.37
C ALA A 705 16.36 10.08 -16.13
N ILE A 706 15.51 11.07 -16.16
CA ILE A 706 15.75 12.34 -16.86
C ILE A 706 15.38 13.52 -15.95
N SER A 707 16.30 14.46 -15.82
CA SER A 707 16.01 15.79 -15.27
C SER A 707 15.77 16.77 -16.41
N LEU A 708 14.69 17.54 -16.34
CA LEU A 708 14.30 18.58 -17.29
C LEU A 708 14.12 19.88 -16.52
N LEU A 709 15.20 20.64 -16.36
CA LEU A 709 15.22 21.88 -15.59
C LEU A 709 14.92 23.07 -16.50
N ALA A 710 13.87 23.83 -16.18
CA ALA A 710 13.42 24.97 -16.99
C ALA A 710 14.47 26.12 -16.96
N LYS A 711 14.80 26.66 -18.18
CA LYS A 711 15.68 27.82 -18.34
C LYS A 711 14.92 29.12 -18.12
#